data_7fff4b1b6c7765a5aa10442d559f7de8
#
_entry.id   7fff4b1b6c7765a5aa10442d559f7de8
#
_cell.length_a   1.000
_cell.length_b   1.000
_cell.length_c   1.000
_cell.angle_alpha   90.00
_cell.angle_beta   90.00
_cell.angle_gamma   90.00
#
_symmetry.space_group_name_H-M   'P 1'
#
loop_
_entity.id
_entity.type
_entity.pdbx_description
1 polymer ?
#
loop_
_entity_poly.entity_id
_entity_poly.type
_entity_poly.pdbx_seq_one_letter_code
_entity_poly.pdbx_strand_id
1 'polypeptide(L)'
;VGHASLTSKHFKFIAVLAGCLGLAALPANAQITDSGAITDAPIQVRITRPATTEKIPETVFGSFLEPIGHSTYGGLWADALENPSFESGLWSAGNIENMLRSRPELHRSSQLGIPLPWEPLDQAQGARYLPIWGDAANSNRSLLIMSLPRKEVGIRQMVYLPVHRELTYIGSIWLKHVRGPANVTVSLRQHGQKETILSEQTLDAAATDWTKYSFQLTLKPGQVAPLEPVDFVVALTDDARVEADQASLMPADNVDGMDPDVIAMARDLQSPLVRFGGNFTSAYDWKDGIGPRDKRVSKLNVSWGIPEYNTFGTDEFLEFCKLIHAQPQIALNLGTGTPEQAAEWVKYVDEHWGDRKGGLLWELGNELWGDFQEGYPTVSRVAQLTLDVSKAVRAVDPTARLIATGGDEDSFHDWNAAQLSNPPGTFDYLSTHFVVGDDTQTHNATAEFRTMASLALPVGLEKQLHAIHEQIQGSPHHDHVNTAFTEWLMISRSHTGLNFTNMGGALFAGGFLNMIIRNSDIVPISDMTGIMEFGGIWKKRGQVYGAPAYWVLREYASSHPATLLSVESNGPTYSISHGVNRLPEIANVPYLDVVAAESAGGKSLILLCVNRHLTRAFTASFDLAGLGALGSNAQVTTLKAGNILAENSEEDPENVRPRTQQEAINGHFTHKFPNASVTVIEIPLR
;
A
#
# COMPACT_ATOMS: atom_id res chain seq x y z
N VAL A 1 12.28 39.64 -11.73
CA VAL A 1 11.91 40.43 -10.55
C VAL A 1 10.62 39.79 -10.00
N GLY A 2 10.68 39.24 -8.82
CA GLY A 2 9.54 38.63 -8.11
C GLY A 2 9.78 37.17 -7.78
N HIS A 3 10.69 36.87 -6.82
CA HIS A 3 10.79 35.57 -6.17
C HIS A 3 9.55 35.35 -5.31
N ALA A 4 8.59 34.54 -5.74
CA ALA A 4 7.61 33.92 -4.88
C ALA A 4 8.24 32.63 -4.33
N SER A 5 8.49 32.60 -3.03
CA SER A 5 9.03 31.44 -2.30
C SER A 5 7.98 30.33 -2.25
N LEU A 6 8.19 29.30 -3.03
CA LEU A 6 7.51 28.01 -2.88
C LEU A 6 8.19 27.22 -1.75
N THR A 7 8.02 27.68 -0.51
CA THR A 7 8.53 26.98 0.67
C THR A 7 7.39 26.28 1.40
N SER A 8 7.54 24.99 1.59
CA SER A 8 6.98 24.18 2.68
C SER A 8 5.47 23.89 2.72
N LYS A 9 4.85 23.40 1.65
CA LYS A 9 3.54 22.77 1.78
C LYS A 9 3.60 21.26 2.13
N HIS A 10 4.69 20.58 1.84
CA HIS A 10 4.77 19.12 1.89
C HIS A 10 5.21 18.49 3.23
N PHE A 11 5.60 19.28 4.21
CA PHE A 11 5.93 18.79 5.56
C PHE A 11 4.80 18.97 6.59
N LYS A 12 3.64 19.52 6.17
CA LYS A 12 2.50 19.74 7.07
C LYS A 12 1.52 18.56 7.18
N PHE A 13 1.78 17.48 6.48
CA PHE A 13 0.88 16.33 6.44
C PHE A 13 0.67 15.63 7.81
N ILE A 14 1.60 15.80 8.74
CA ILE A 14 1.48 15.27 10.10
C ILE A 14 0.95 16.32 11.10
N ALA A 15 0.86 17.61 10.73
CA ALA A 15 0.61 18.70 11.69
C ALA A 15 -0.73 19.45 11.51
N VAL A 16 -1.53 19.20 10.48
CA VAL A 16 -2.74 20.00 10.17
C VAL A 16 -4.01 19.51 10.89
N LEU A 17 -3.96 18.43 11.65
CA LEU A 17 -5.06 18.03 12.55
C LEU A 17 -5.01 18.71 13.95
N ALA A 18 -4.16 19.70 14.17
CA ALA A 18 -4.00 20.39 15.45
C ALA A 18 -4.42 21.87 15.40
N GLY A 19 -5.46 22.20 14.69
CA GLY A 19 -5.93 23.59 14.48
C GLY A 19 -7.15 24.02 15.28
N CYS A 20 -7.32 23.59 16.55
CA CYS A 20 -8.18 24.24 17.52
C CYS A 20 -7.41 24.39 18.84
N LEU A 21 -6.68 25.50 19.00
CA LEU A 21 -6.08 25.91 20.27
C LEU A 21 -7.18 26.33 21.25
N GLY A 22 -7.83 25.36 21.89
CA GLY A 22 -8.38 25.54 23.22
C GLY A 22 -7.25 25.28 24.22
N LEU A 23 -6.97 26.19 25.10
CA LEU A 23 -6.13 25.99 26.30
C LEU A 23 -6.75 24.85 27.12
N ALA A 24 -6.44 23.62 26.83
CA ALA A 24 -6.82 22.46 27.62
C ALA A 24 -5.81 22.34 28.78
N ALA A 25 -6.31 22.24 29.99
CA ALA A 25 -5.55 21.85 31.16
C ALA A 25 -4.73 20.58 30.86
N LEU A 26 -3.50 20.51 31.42
CA LEU A 26 -2.66 19.31 31.29
C LEU A 26 -3.52 18.08 31.65
N PRO A 27 -3.59 17.07 30.77
CA PRO A 27 -4.42 15.92 31.03
C PRO A 27 -3.96 15.21 32.31
N ALA A 28 -4.92 14.79 33.11
CA ALA A 28 -4.69 13.86 34.21
C ALA A 28 -3.84 12.68 33.68
N ASN A 29 -2.91 12.17 34.50
CA ASN A 29 -1.96 11.11 34.14
C ASN A 29 -2.60 10.06 33.24
N ALA A 30 -1.95 9.78 32.08
CA ALA A 30 -2.37 8.72 31.15
C ALA A 30 -2.44 7.39 31.89
N GLN A 31 -3.61 6.78 31.98
CA GLN A 31 -3.85 5.58 32.80
C GLN A 31 -4.51 4.46 31.97
N ILE A 32 -3.99 3.25 32.20
CA ILE A 32 -4.65 1.99 31.81
C ILE A 32 -5.33 1.47 33.07
N THR A 33 -6.61 1.16 33.00
CA THR A 33 -7.38 0.63 34.11
C THR A 33 -7.99 -0.72 33.75
N ASP A 34 -7.65 -1.77 34.50
CA ASP A 34 -8.24 -3.10 34.32
C ASP A 34 -9.63 -3.16 34.92
N SER A 35 -10.56 -3.84 34.26
CA SER A 35 -11.87 -4.15 34.83
C SER A 35 -11.80 -5.42 35.67
N GLY A 36 -11.36 -5.28 36.92
CA GLY A 36 -11.24 -6.37 37.86
C GLY A 36 -9.89 -7.11 37.83
N ALA A 37 -9.75 -8.09 38.74
CA ALA A 37 -8.52 -8.87 38.87
C ALA A 37 -8.35 -9.85 37.68
N ILE A 38 -7.23 -9.77 36.97
CA ILE A 38 -6.87 -10.75 35.94
C ILE A 38 -6.43 -12.05 36.66
N THR A 39 -7.22 -13.11 36.53
CA THR A 39 -6.96 -14.43 37.16
C THR A 39 -6.36 -15.41 36.16
N ASP A 40 -5.87 -16.57 36.67
CA ASP A 40 -5.43 -17.70 35.83
C ASP A 40 -6.56 -18.65 35.42
N ALA A 41 -7.79 -18.39 35.87
CA ALA A 41 -8.95 -19.17 35.48
C ALA A 41 -9.19 -19.04 33.94
N PRO A 42 -9.58 -20.12 33.27
CA PRO A 42 -9.93 -20.08 31.87
C PRO A 42 -11.08 -19.12 31.60
N ILE A 43 -10.89 -18.26 30.57
CA ILE A 43 -11.96 -17.41 30.04
C ILE A 43 -13.03 -18.36 29.47
N GLN A 44 -14.29 -18.15 29.84
CA GLN A 44 -15.40 -18.89 29.25
C GLN A 44 -15.90 -18.14 28.03
N VAL A 45 -15.88 -18.79 26.88
CA VAL A 45 -16.36 -18.25 25.61
C VAL A 45 -17.49 -19.14 25.12
N ARG A 46 -18.67 -18.59 24.98
CA ARG A 46 -19.84 -19.28 24.45
C ARG A 46 -20.10 -18.80 23.02
N ILE A 47 -20.25 -19.75 22.10
CA ILE A 47 -20.52 -19.46 20.69
C ILE A 47 -21.86 -20.07 20.29
N THR A 48 -22.73 -19.25 19.71
CA THR A 48 -24.08 -19.68 19.30
C THR A 48 -24.42 -19.12 17.91
N ARG A 49 -25.34 -19.79 17.23
CA ARG A 49 -25.95 -19.21 16.02
C ARG A 49 -26.92 -18.12 16.40
N PRO A 50 -26.80 -16.90 15.88
CA PRO A 50 -27.77 -15.83 16.14
C PRO A 50 -29.12 -16.16 15.49
N ALA A 51 -30.19 -15.53 15.97
CA ALA A 51 -31.53 -15.69 15.40
C ALA A 51 -31.60 -15.16 13.96
N THR A 52 -30.88 -14.10 13.65
CA THR A 52 -30.74 -13.54 12.31
C THR A 52 -29.30 -13.81 11.80
N THR A 53 -29.21 -14.41 10.64
CA THR A 53 -27.93 -14.75 10.02
C THR A 53 -27.32 -13.54 9.33
N GLU A 54 -26.15 -13.11 9.77
CA GLU A 54 -25.37 -12.05 9.13
C GLU A 54 -24.29 -12.67 8.25
N LYS A 55 -24.21 -12.18 7.02
CA LYS A 55 -23.19 -12.59 6.05
C LYS A 55 -21.98 -11.69 6.15
N ILE A 56 -20.81 -12.29 6.12
CA ILE A 56 -19.53 -11.60 6.02
C ILE A 56 -19.16 -11.52 4.53
N PRO A 57 -19.21 -10.34 3.90
CA PRO A 57 -18.75 -10.19 2.53
C PRO A 57 -17.24 -10.41 2.42
N GLU A 58 -16.77 -11.10 1.38
CA GLU A 58 -15.33 -11.26 1.15
C GLU A 58 -14.61 -9.92 0.98
N THR A 59 -15.32 -8.90 0.48
CA THR A 59 -14.80 -7.54 0.26
C THR A 59 -14.35 -6.80 1.54
N VAL A 60 -14.56 -7.36 2.72
CA VAL A 60 -13.96 -6.86 3.97
C VAL A 60 -12.45 -7.18 4.09
N PHE A 61 -11.91 -8.03 3.21
CA PHE A 61 -10.50 -8.40 3.14
C PHE A 61 -9.80 -7.76 1.93
N GLY A 62 -10.29 -6.62 1.46
CA GLY A 62 -9.68 -5.84 0.41
C GLY A 62 -8.32 -5.27 0.81
N SER A 63 -7.59 -4.79 -0.19
CA SER A 63 -6.32 -4.11 -0.04
C SER A 63 -6.20 -2.96 -1.04
N PHE A 64 -5.17 -2.15 -0.90
CA PHE A 64 -5.03 -0.91 -1.65
C PHE A 64 -3.63 -0.78 -2.24
N LEU A 65 -3.54 -0.24 -3.44
CA LEU A 65 -2.31 0.08 -4.16
C LEU A 65 -2.30 1.57 -4.53
N GLU A 66 -1.26 2.26 -4.11
CA GLU A 66 -0.99 3.64 -4.52
C GLU A 66 0.45 3.77 -5.02
N PRO A 67 0.73 4.56 -6.06
CA PRO A 67 2.08 4.96 -6.44
C PRO A 67 2.70 5.91 -5.40
N ILE A 68 3.13 5.36 -4.26
CA ILE A 68 3.80 6.02 -3.14
C ILE A 68 5.05 5.22 -2.76
N GLY A 69 6.12 5.88 -2.31
CA GLY A 69 7.35 5.20 -1.91
C GLY A 69 7.90 4.34 -3.05
N HIS A 70 8.07 3.07 -2.80
CA HIS A 70 8.45 2.05 -3.78
C HIS A 70 7.34 1.02 -4.04
N SER A 71 6.10 1.33 -3.74
CA SER A 71 4.99 0.39 -3.90
C SER A 71 4.82 -0.08 -5.35
N THR A 72 4.85 0.84 -6.30
CA THR A 72 4.77 0.54 -7.73
C THR A 72 6.17 0.40 -8.32
N TYR A 73 6.92 1.50 -8.43
CA TYR A 73 8.24 1.52 -9.06
C TYR A 73 9.33 1.10 -8.07
N GLY A 74 10.08 0.04 -8.41
CA GLY A 74 11.03 -0.62 -7.50
C GLY A 74 10.39 -1.64 -6.55
N GLY A 75 9.06 -1.75 -6.55
CA GLY A 75 8.27 -2.76 -5.84
C GLY A 75 7.60 -3.74 -6.79
N LEU A 76 6.32 -3.50 -7.11
CA LEU A 76 5.54 -4.34 -8.02
C LEU A 76 6.11 -4.32 -9.44
N TRP A 77 6.48 -3.15 -9.98
CA TRP A 77 7.11 -3.03 -11.28
C TRP A 77 8.56 -3.48 -11.23
N ALA A 78 8.94 -4.43 -12.08
CA ALA A 78 10.20 -5.16 -12.02
C ALA A 78 11.40 -4.42 -12.61
N ASP A 79 11.20 -3.24 -13.26
CA ASP A 79 12.32 -2.47 -13.80
C ASP A 79 13.24 -2.01 -12.67
N ALA A 80 14.53 -2.34 -12.81
CA ALA A 80 15.54 -2.01 -11.84
C ALA A 80 16.03 -0.55 -11.94
N LEU A 81 15.71 0.14 -13.04
CA LEU A 81 16.18 1.50 -13.31
C LEU A 81 15.15 2.56 -12.91
N GLU A 82 15.63 3.59 -12.25
CA GLU A 82 14.88 4.80 -11.99
C GLU A 82 15.19 5.86 -13.05
N ASN A 83 14.21 6.74 -13.31
CA ASN A 83 14.31 7.79 -14.32
C ASN A 83 14.77 7.26 -15.70
N PRO A 84 13.97 6.37 -16.30
CA PRO A 84 14.31 5.71 -17.56
C PRO A 84 14.49 6.70 -18.72
N SER A 85 13.75 7.80 -18.73
CA SER A 85 13.76 8.81 -19.81
C SER A 85 14.66 10.01 -19.52
N PHE A 86 15.57 9.92 -18.57
CA PHE A 86 16.56 10.95 -18.26
C PHE A 86 15.97 12.35 -18.01
N GLU A 87 14.76 12.41 -17.50
CA GLU A 87 14.03 13.66 -17.28
C GLU A 87 14.51 14.42 -16.03
N SER A 88 14.19 15.70 -15.97
CA SER A 88 14.39 16.57 -14.82
C SER A 88 13.06 16.98 -14.21
N GLY A 89 13.07 17.33 -12.92
CA GLY A 89 11.86 17.81 -12.25
C GLY A 89 10.87 16.70 -11.85
N LEU A 90 11.32 15.45 -11.81
CA LEU A 90 10.50 14.30 -11.40
C LEU A 90 10.37 14.16 -9.86
N TRP A 91 11.18 14.87 -9.10
CA TRP A 91 11.12 14.90 -7.64
C TRP A 91 10.87 16.31 -7.12
N SER A 92 10.17 16.43 -6.03
CA SER A 92 10.07 17.68 -5.27
C SER A 92 11.44 18.12 -4.75
N ALA A 93 11.60 19.43 -4.47
CA ALA A 93 12.86 19.97 -3.94
C ALA A 93 13.26 19.28 -2.61
N GLY A 94 12.29 18.97 -1.73
CA GLY A 94 12.56 18.26 -0.48
C GLY A 94 13.05 16.83 -0.69
N ASN A 95 12.48 16.10 -1.65
CA ASN A 95 12.91 14.74 -1.97
C ASN A 95 14.29 14.73 -2.64
N ILE A 96 14.59 15.72 -3.49
CA ILE A 96 15.96 15.90 -4.03
C ILE A 96 16.95 16.15 -2.89
N GLU A 97 16.63 17.04 -1.95
CA GLU A 97 17.52 17.31 -0.80
C GLU A 97 17.75 16.05 0.04
N ASN A 98 16.72 15.27 0.32
CA ASN A 98 16.83 14.00 1.04
C ASN A 98 17.67 12.98 0.27
N MET A 99 17.47 12.84 -1.04
CA MET A 99 18.27 11.98 -1.92
C MET A 99 19.75 12.39 -1.89
N LEU A 100 20.06 13.66 -2.07
CA LEU A 100 21.44 14.16 -2.05
C LEU A 100 22.10 14.07 -0.66
N ARG A 101 21.31 14.09 0.41
CA ARG A 101 21.81 13.87 1.77
C ARG A 101 22.15 12.41 2.03
N SER A 102 21.33 11.48 1.57
CA SER A 102 21.53 10.03 1.71
C SER A 102 22.57 9.48 0.73
N ARG A 103 22.71 10.12 -0.44
CA ARG A 103 23.63 9.73 -1.53
C ARG A 103 24.46 10.95 -2.00
N PRO A 104 25.48 11.37 -1.23
CA PRO A 104 26.28 12.57 -1.54
C PRO A 104 27.01 12.53 -2.88
N GLU A 105 27.29 11.33 -3.42
CA GLU A 105 27.88 11.13 -4.75
C GLU A 105 27.02 11.73 -5.89
N LEU A 106 25.71 11.81 -5.71
CA LEU A 106 24.78 12.37 -6.69
C LEU A 106 24.92 13.89 -6.89
N HIS A 107 25.56 14.62 -5.96
CA HIS A 107 25.89 16.03 -6.20
C HIS A 107 26.70 16.23 -7.47
N ARG A 108 27.57 15.28 -7.80
CA ARG A 108 28.37 15.34 -9.04
C ARG A 108 27.53 15.21 -10.30
N SER A 109 26.49 14.39 -10.26
CA SER A 109 25.53 14.23 -11.36
C SER A 109 24.84 15.53 -11.68
N SER A 110 24.29 16.22 -10.68
CA SER A 110 23.64 17.53 -10.84
C SER A 110 24.58 18.57 -11.44
N GLN A 111 25.87 18.62 -11.02
CA GLN A 111 26.88 19.54 -11.55
C GLN A 111 27.20 19.27 -13.02
N LEU A 112 27.09 18.01 -13.46
CA LEU A 112 27.41 17.59 -14.83
C LEU A 112 26.18 17.63 -15.77
N GLY A 113 24.99 17.94 -15.27
CA GLY A 113 23.75 17.92 -16.04
C GLY A 113 23.20 16.51 -16.29
N ILE A 114 23.70 15.50 -15.55
CA ILE A 114 23.16 14.14 -15.56
C ILE A 114 21.90 14.13 -14.69
N PRO A 115 20.78 13.58 -15.20
CA PRO A 115 19.55 13.51 -14.39
C PRO A 115 19.66 12.51 -13.24
N LEU A 116 19.12 12.87 -12.08
CA LEU A 116 19.08 11.98 -10.92
C LEU A 116 18.15 10.77 -11.20
N PRO A 117 18.45 9.59 -10.67
CA PRO A 117 19.62 9.25 -9.83
C PRO A 117 20.81 8.65 -10.61
N TRP A 118 20.93 8.95 -11.91
CA TRP A 118 22.07 8.52 -12.71
C TRP A 118 23.37 9.21 -12.28
N GLU A 119 24.48 8.51 -12.38
CA GLU A 119 25.81 8.97 -12.00
C GLU A 119 26.77 8.91 -13.17
N PRO A 120 27.80 9.80 -13.21
CA PRO A 120 28.89 9.62 -14.15
C PRO A 120 29.69 8.35 -13.79
N LEU A 121 30.06 7.56 -14.77
CA LEU A 121 30.88 6.36 -14.58
C LEU A 121 32.24 6.69 -13.92
N ASP A 122 32.81 7.85 -14.22
CA ASP A 122 34.03 8.37 -13.62
C ASP A 122 33.79 9.72 -12.96
N GLN A 123 33.80 9.75 -11.63
CA GLN A 123 33.57 10.94 -10.81
C GLN A 123 34.69 12.00 -10.96
N ALA A 124 35.91 11.58 -11.32
CA ALA A 124 37.09 12.45 -11.35
C ALA A 124 37.24 13.26 -12.64
N GLN A 125 36.48 12.98 -13.68
CA GLN A 125 36.66 13.57 -14.99
C GLN A 125 35.67 14.70 -15.29
N GLY A 126 36.14 15.70 -16.05
CA GLY A 126 35.33 16.86 -16.46
C GLY A 126 34.10 16.50 -17.29
N ALA A 127 33.20 17.48 -17.42
CA ALA A 127 31.90 17.29 -18.08
C ALA A 127 32.06 16.74 -19.52
N ARG A 128 31.33 15.68 -19.78
CA ARG A 128 31.19 15.03 -21.09
C ARG A 128 29.73 14.66 -21.35
N TYR A 129 28.82 15.37 -20.71
CA TYR A 129 27.39 15.14 -20.72
C TYR A 129 26.66 16.44 -21.00
N LEU A 130 25.63 16.39 -21.83
CA LEU A 130 24.75 17.54 -22.07
C LEU A 130 23.29 17.08 -22.07
N PRO A 131 22.41 17.75 -21.32
CA PRO A 131 20.98 17.62 -21.53
C PRO A 131 20.59 18.21 -22.88
N ILE A 132 19.89 17.45 -23.69
CA ILE A 132 19.33 17.90 -24.97
C ILE A 132 17.83 18.08 -24.77
N TRP A 133 17.31 19.23 -25.14
CA TRP A 133 15.91 19.57 -25.00
C TRP A 133 15.22 19.64 -26.38
N GLY A 134 14.00 19.08 -26.45
CA GLY A 134 13.21 19.09 -27.69
C GLY A 134 13.62 18.02 -28.69
N ASP A 135 14.59 17.18 -28.37
CA ASP A 135 15.03 16.04 -29.18
C ASP A 135 15.23 14.83 -28.27
N ALA A 136 14.20 13.97 -28.17
CA ALA A 136 14.14 12.83 -27.31
C ALA A 136 13.31 11.71 -27.96
N ALA A 137 13.54 10.47 -27.58
CA ALA A 137 12.72 9.34 -27.99
C ALA A 137 11.38 9.35 -27.24
N ASN A 138 11.41 9.85 -26.00
CA ASN A 138 10.27 9.99 -25.11
C ASN A 138 10.35 11.33 -24.36
N SER A 139 9.19 11.94 -24.10
CA SER A 139 9.09 13.21 -23.38
C SER A 139 9.82 14.37 -24.08
N ASN A 140 10.60 15.18 -23.37
CA ASN A 140 11.18 16.40 -23.89
C ASN A 140 12.68 16.51 -23.70
N ARG A 141 13.32 15.52 -23.08
CA ARG A 141 14.74 15.58 -22.75
C ARG A 141 15.43 14.25 -23.01
N SER A 142 16.63 14.32 -23.58
CA SER A 142 17.57 13.21 -23.69
C SER A 142 18.92 13.57 -23.08
N LEU A 143 19.82 12.63 -22.98
CA LEU A 143 21.18 12.82 -22.47
C LEU A 143 22.21 12.54 -23.56
N LEU A 144 22.94 13.57 -24.01
CA LEU A 144 24.11 13.40 -24.86
C LEU A 144 25.32 12.97 -24.00
N ILE A 145 25.89 11.81 -24.31
CA ILE A 145 27.14 11.30 -23.73
C ILE A 145 28.27 11.46 -24.74
N MET A 146 29.40 12.02 -24.31
CA MET A 146 30.56 12.26 -25.15
C MET A 146 31.81 11.61 -24.56
N SER A 147 32.39 10.64 -25.24
CA SER A 147 33.65 10.04 -24.86
C SER A 147 34.87 10.82 -25.35
N LEU A 148 36.03 10.44 -24.87
CA LEU A 148 37.33 10.99 -25.28
C LEU A 148 38.14 9.93 -26.00
N PRO A 149 39.15 10.34 -26.82
CA PRO A 149 40.07 9.39 -27.42
C PRO A 149 40.71 8.47 -26.36
N ARG A 150 40.62 7.17 -26.57
CA ARG A 150 41.20 6.14 -25.69
C ARG A 150 40.71 6.18 -24.22
N LYS A 151 39.53 6.75 -24.00
CA LYS A 151 38.97 6.85 -22.67
C LYS A 151 37.48 6.44 -22.66
N GLU A 152 37.14 5.55 -21.76
CA GLU A 152 35.76 5.22 -21.50
C GLU A 152 35.06 6.38 -20.76
N VAL A 153 33.90 6.75 -21.23
CA VAL A 153 32.98 7.71 -20.59
C VAL A 153 31.58 7.13 -20.63
N GLY A 154 30.88 7.21 -19.53
CA GLY A 154 29.53 6.65 -19.45
C GLY A 154 28.77 7.14 -18.23
N ILE A 155 27.58 6.63 -18.11
CA ILE A 155 26.72 6.80 -16.95
C ILE A 155 26.47 5.46 -16.28
N ARG A 156 26.13 5.50 -15.00
CA ARG A 156 25.78 4.30 -14.21
C ARG A 156 24.59 4.60 -13.31
N GLN A 157 23.96 3.52 -12.90
CA GLN A 157 22.98 3.53 -11.80
C GLN A 157 23.20 2.29 -10.93
N MET A 158 23.27 2.49 -9.61
CA MET A 158 23.33 1.39 -8.65
C MET A 158 21.95 0.72 -8.59
N VAL A 159 21.92 -0.60 -8.76
CA VAL A 159 20.71 -1.42 -8.73
C VAL A 159 20.86 -2.66 -7.87
N TYR A 160 19.76 -3.21 -7.40
CA TYR A 160 19.71 -4.49 -6.69
C TYR A 160 18.93 -5.49 -7.53
N LEU A 161 19.52 -6.64 -7.78
CA LEU A 161 18.97 -7.64 -8.68
C LEU A 161 18.44 -8.86 -7.90
N PRO A 162 17.30 -9.48 -8.30
CA PRO A 162 16.75 -10.66 -7.63
C PRO A 162 17.52 -11.94 -8.01
N VAL A 163 18.82 -11.98 -7.71
CA VAL A 163 19.76 -13.07 -8.07
C VAL A 163 19.43 -14.40 -7.40
N HIS A 164 18.54 -14.43 -6.42
CA HIS A 164 18.04 -15.66 -5.79
C HIS A 164 17.16 -16.49 -6.73
N ARG A 165 16.54 -15.88 -7.76
CA ARG A 165 15.62 -16.54 -8.69
C ARG A 165 16.01 -16.39 -10.17
N GLU A 166 16.59 -15.24 -10.57
CA GLU A 166 16.90 -14.96 -11.98
C GLU A 166 18.30 -14.41 -12.13
N LEU A 167 19.05 -14.90 -13.10
CA LEU A 167 20.41 -14.47 -13.42
C LEU A 167 20.51 -13.79 -14.77
N THR A 168 19.44 -13.83 -15.58
CA THR A 168 19.36 -13.19 -16.89
C THR A 168 18.50 -11.95 -16.81
N TYR A 169 19.00 -10.85 -17.31
CA TYR A 169 18.33 -9.56 -17.34
C TYR A 169 18.19 -9.11 -18.78
N ILE A 170 16.98 -8.74 -19.16
CA ILE A 170 16.66 -8.17 -20.46
C ILE A 170 16.46 -6.66 -20.32
N GLY A 171 16.90 -5.94 -21.33
CA GLY A 171 16.75 -4.49 -21.30
C GLY A 171 16.67 -3.89 -22.69
N SER A 172 16.42 -2.62 -22.70
CA SER A 172 16.47 -1.81 -23.91
C SER A 172 16.90 -0.39 -23.58
N ILE A 173 17.42 0.28 -24.58
CA ILE A 173 17.75 1.71 -24.51
C ILE A 173 17.50 2.33 -25.89
N TRP A 174 16.95 3.54 -25.92
CA TRP A 174 16.85 4.30 -27.14
C TRP A 174 18.14 5.12 -27.33
N LEU A 175 18.75 4.98 -28.49
CA LEU A 175 20.01 5.65 -28.84
C LEU A 175 19.88 6.37 -30.17
N LYS A 176 20.61 7.51 -30.30
CA LYS A 176 20.75 8.26 -31.51
C LYS A 176 22.22 8.64 -31.71
N HIS A 177 22.82 8.20 -32.84
CA HIS A 177 24.19 8.46 -33.16
C HIS A 177 24.38 9.92 -33.61
N VAL A 178 25.36 10.59 -33.02
CA VAL A 178 25.70 11.99 -33.35
C VAL A 178 27.03 12.07 -34.05
N ARG A 179 28.08 11.37 -33.55
CA ARG A 179 29.42 11.44 -34.13
C ARG A 179 30.34 10.33 -33.59
N GLY A 180 31.37 9.99 -34.42
CA GLY A 180 32.44 9.07 -34.05
C GLY A 180 32.03 7.59 -34.16
N PRO A 181 32.71 6.66 -33.44
CA PRO A 181 32.30 5.28 -33.41
C PRO A 181 30.90 5.11 -32.80
N ALA A 182 30.15 4.14 -33.32
CA ALA A 182 28.77 3.92 -32.90
C ALA A 182 28.62 2.83 -31.83
N ASN A 183 29.73 2.31 -31.31
CA ASN A 183 29.69 1.25 -30.29
C ASN A 183 29.31 1.81 -28.92
N VAL A 184 28.20 1.32 -28.38
CA VAL A 184 27.73 1.59 -27.01
C VAL A 184 27.79 0.29 -26.21
N THR A 185 28.53 0.27 -25.10
CA THR A 185 28.59 -0.90 -24.21
C THR A 185 27.59 -0.72 -23.07
N VAL A 186 26.68 -1.68 -22.94
CA VAL A 186 25.84 -1.84 -21.73
C VAL A 186 26.38 -2.97 -20.90
N SER A 187 26.49 -2.78 -19.57
CA SER A 187 27.10 -3.79 -18.69
C SER A 187 26.54 -3.75 -17.27
N LEU A 188 26.65 -4.90 -16.60
CA LEU A 188 26.58 -5.00 -15.14
C LEU A 188 28.02 -5.07 -14.61
N ARG A 189 28.32 -4.22 -13.63
CA ARG A 189 29.67 -4.14 -13.02
C ARG A 189 29.55 -4.27 -11.50
N GLN A 190 30.60 -4.76 -10.86
CA GLN A 190 30.65 -4.81 -9.42
C GLN A 190 30.58 -3.39 -8.84
N HIS A 191 29.64 -3.16 -7.93
CA HIS A 191 29.46 -1.84 -7.34
C HIS A 191 30.75 -1.33 -6.68
N GLY A 192 31.11 -0.08 -6.99
CA GLY A 192 32.32 0.56 -6.49
C GLY A 192 33.64 0.08 -7.18
N GLN A 193 33.58 -0.90 -8.09
CA GLN A 193 34.72 -1.46 -8.82
C GLN A 193 34.46 -1.44 -10.33
N LYS A 194 34.45 -0.25 -10.92
CA LYS A 194 34.02 -0.03 -12.32
C LYS A 194 34.73 -0.90 -13.37
N GLU A 195 35.97 -1.35 -13.09
CA GLU A 195 36.76 -2.21 -13.98
C GLU A 195 36.35 -3.69 -13.88
N THR A 196 35.57 -4.10 -12.88
CA THR A 196 35.12 -5.48 -12.70
C THR A 196 33.78 -5.66 -13.41
N ILE A 197 33.86 -6.12 -14.67
CA ILE A 197 32.69 -6.40 -15.50
C ILE A 197 32.14 -7.77 -15.16
N LEU A 198 30.87 -7.84 -14.83
CA LEU A 198 30.11 -9.07 -14.48
C LEU A 198 29.45 -9.66 -15.72
N SER A 199 28.87 -8.81 -16.55
CA SER A 199 28.25 -9.15 -17.84
C SER A 199 28.20 -7.90 -18.71
N GLU A 200 28.41 -8.05 -20.03
CA GLU A 200 28.38 -6.92 -20.97
C GLU A 200 27.84 -7.33 -22.34
N GLN A 201 27.31 -6.33 -23.05
CA GLN A 201 26.95 -6.42 -24.47
C GLN A 201 27.27 -5.10 -25.15
N THR A 202 27.89 -5.18 -26.34
CA THR A 202 28.12 -4.02 -27.20
C THR A 202 26.97 -3.89 -28.22
N LEU A 203 26.42 -2.70 -28.33
CA LEU A 203 25.37 -2.32 -29.26
C LEU A 203 26.00 -1.50 -30.41
N ASP A 204 25.65 -1.84 -31.65
CA ASP A 204 26.02 -1.02 -32.82
C ASP A 204 24.94 0.07 -33.00
N ALA A 205 25.13 1.21 -32.34
CA ALA A 205 24.21 2.33 -32.32
C ALA A 205 24.44 3.31 -33.49
N ALA A 206 24.55 2.81 -34.72
CA ALA A 206 24.90 3.62 -35.91
C ALA A 206 23.74 4.45 -36.46
N ALA A 207 22.50 4.25 -35.99
CA ALA A 207 21.32 5.00 -36.47
C ALA A 207 21.39 6.47 -36.06
N THR A 208 21.17 7.39 -37.04
CA THR A 208 21.10 8.83 -36.82
C THR A 208 19.73 9.32 -36.37
N ASP A 209 18.74 8.47 -36.42
CA ASP A 209 17.40 8.67 -35.85
C ASP A 209 17.25 7.86 -34.57
N TRP A 210 16.34 8.27 -33.69
CA TRP A 210 16.02 7.56 -32.47
C TRP A 210 15.64 6.10 -32.74
N THR A 211 16.45 5.16 -32.26
CA THR A 211 16.29 3.73 -32.50
C THR A 211 16.39 2.97 -31.17
N LYS A 212 15.47 2.04 -30.94
CA LYS A 212 15.46 1.16 -29.77
C LYS A 212 16.42 0.00 -29.98
N TYR A 213 17.38 -0.16 -29.08
CA TYR A 213 18.31 -1.27 -29.02
C TYR A 213 17.98 -2.15 -27.82
N SER A 214 17.81 -3.44 -28.05
CA SER A 214 17.59 -4.43 -27.00
C SER A 214 18.89 -5.11 -26.63
N PHE A 215 19.03 -5.52 -25.38
CA PHE A 215 20.18 -6.26 -24.88
C PHE A 215 19.77 -7.30 -23.84
N GLN A 216 20.69 -8.25 -23.61
CA GLN A 216 20.57 -9.26 -22.58
C GLN A 216 21.90 -9.37 -21.80
N LEU A 217 21.81 -9.32 -20.48
CA LEU A 217 22.94 -9.46 -19.59
C LEU A 217 22.72 -10.67 -18.67
N THR A 218 23.67 -11.59 -18.61
CA THR A 218 23.53 -12.83 -17.82
C THR A 218 24.68 -12.93 -16.82
N LEU A 219 24.35 -13.07 -15.55
CA LEU A 219 25.29 -13.32 -14.46
C LEU A 219 25.60 -14.82 -14.35
N LYS A 220 26.76 -15.16 -13.82
CA LYS A 220 27.08 -16.53 -13.46
C LYS A 220 26.56 -16.85 -12.04
N PRO A 221 26.16 -18.09 -11.76
CA PRO A 221 25.75 -18.48 -10.42
C PRO A 221 26.81 -18.13 -9.37
N GLY A 222 26.39 -17.43 -8.31
CA GLY A 222 27.25 -16.99 -7.22
C GLY A 222 28.19 -15.82 -7.54
N GLN A 223 28.06 -15.17 -8.70
CA GLN A 223 28.87 -14.01 -9.09
C GLN A 223 28.47 -12.74 -8.32
N VAL A 224 27.22 -12.62 -7.95
CA VAL A 224 26.63 -11.59 -7.09
C VAL A 224 25.88 -12.30 -5.98
N ALA A 225 26.07 -11.90 -4.72
CA ALA A 225 25.30 -12.44 -3.62
C ALA A 225 23.93 -11.74 -3.51
N PRO A 226 22.91 -12.39 -2.92
CA PRO A 226 21.68 -11.70 -2.57
C PRO A 226 21.95 -10.43 -1.75
N LEU A 227 21.18 -9.38 -2.00
CA LEU A 227 21.27 -8.07 -1.36
C LEU A 227 22.53 -7.25 -1.70
N GLU A 228 23.43 -7.75 -2.54
CA GLU A 228 24.58 -6.98 -3.03
C GLU A 228 24.17 -6.03 -4.17
N PRO A 229 24.60 -4.76 -4.14
CA PRO A 229 24.38 -3.83 -5.24
C PRO A 229 25.31 -4.15 -6.41
N VAL A 230 24.82 -3.86 -7.62
CA VAL A 230 25.62 -3.82 -8.84
C VAL A 230 25.40 -2.47 -9.55
N ASP A 231 26.34 -2.09 -10.41
CA ASP A 231 26.18 -0.91 -11.26
C ASP A 231 25.72 -1.33 -12.66
N PHE A 232 24.57 -0.86 -13.09
CA PHE A 232 24.20 -0.86 -14.49
C PHE A 232 24.91 0.31 -15.18
N VAL A 233 25.61 0.04 -16.27
CA VAL A 233 26.48 1.01 -16.95
C VAL A 233 26.15 1.10 -18.43
N VAL A 234 26.10 2.34 -18.95
CA VAL A 234 26.07 2.67 -20.38
C VAL A 234 27.32 3.47 -20.69
N ALA A 235 28.18 2.96 -21.56
CA ALA A 235 29.51 3.54 -21.80
C ALA A 235 29.87 3.64 -23.28
N LEU A 236 30.70 4.65 -23.62
CA LEU A 236 31.25 4.95 -24.92
C LEU A 236 32.78 5.04 -24.84
N THR A 237 33.46 4.79 -25.96
CA THR A 237 34.92 5.00 -26.12
C THR A 237 35.23 5.79 -27.42
N ASP A 238 36.49 6.18 -27.56
CA ASP A 238 37.09 6.62 -28.87
C ASP A 238 36.45 7.82 -29.54
N ASP A 239 36.17 8.89 -28.78
CA ASP A 239 35.56 10.16 -29.27
C ASP A 239 34.15 9.99 -29.87
N ALA A 240 33.41 9.01 -29.36
CA ALA A 240 32.02 8.78 -29.70
C ALA A 240 31.08 9.81 -29.06
N ARG A 241 29.97 10.13 -29.75
CA ARG A 241 28.90 10.98 -29.26
C ARG A 241 27.57 10.31 -29.57
N VAL A 242 26.80 9.99 -28.53
CA VAL A 242 25.50 9.32 -28.63
C VAL A 242 24.54 9.99 -27.70
N GLU A 243 23.34 10.28 -28.17
CA GLU A 243 22.20 10.63 -27.30
C GLU A 243 21.53 9.35 -26.83
N ALA A 244 21.17 9.34 -25.55
CA ALA A 244 20.51 8.21 -24.87
C ALA A 244 19.19 8.65 -24.25
N ASP A 245 18.20 7.77 -24.33
CA ASP A 245 16.87 7.95 -23.75
C ASP A 245 16.23 6.59 -23.44
N GLN A 246 15.18 6.54 -22.61
CA GLN A 246 14.33 5.40 -22.30
C GLN A 246 15.10 4.08 -22.07
N ALA A 247 15.89 4.04 -21.02
CA ALA A 247 16.58 2.83 -20.58
C ALA A 247 15.68 1.95 -19.71
N SER A 248 15.78 0.64 -19.86
CA SER A 248 15.06 -0.36 -19.04
C SER A 248 15.97 -1.56 -18.76
N LEU A 249 15.86 -2.12 -17.58
CA LEU A 249 16.56 -3.35 -17.16
C LEU A 249 15.63 -4.17 -16.25
N MET A 250 15.15 -5.30 -16.76
CA MET A 250 14.22 -6.18 -16.04
C MET A 250 14.78 -7.59 -15.91
N PRO A 251 14.47 -8.34 -14.85
CA PRO A 251 14.72 -9.78 -14.81
C PRO A 251 13.95 -10.48 -15.95
N ALA A 252 14.55 -11.49 -16.57
CA ALA A 252 13.96 -12.14 -17.73
C ALA A 252 12.67 -12.92 -17.43
N ASP A 253 12.46 -13.25 -16.15
CA ASP A 253 11.27 -13.94 -15.64
C ASP A 253 10.11 -13.01 -15.25
N ASN A 254 10.24 -11.68 -15.48
CA ASN A 254 9.16 -10.76 -15.18
C ASN A 254 7.86 -11.15 -15.89
N VAL A 255 6.73 -10.87 -15.25
CA VAL A 255 5.38 -11.13 -15.80
C VAL A 255 4.79 -9.81 -16.27
N ASP A 256 4.81 -9.56 -17.57
CA ASP A 256 4.36 -8.29 -18.18
C ASP A 256 4.95 -7.02 -17.54
N GLY A 257 6.19 -7.11 -17.08
CA GLY A 257 6.91 -6.02 -16.40
C GLY A 257 6.75 -6.03 -14.87
N MET A 258 5.94 -6.93 -14.31
CA MET A 258 5.74 -7.07 -12.87
C MET A 258 6.66 -8.13 -12.26
N ASP A 259 6.95 -7.97 -10.96
CA ASP A 259 7.84 -8.87 -10.20
C ASP A 259 7.12 -10.17 -9.81
N PRO A 260 7.61 -11.36 -10.22
CA PRO A 260 6.97 -12.64 -9.91
C PRO A 260 6.85 -12.95 -8.42
N ASP A 261 7.82 -12.54 -7.58
CA ASP A 261 7.78 -12.78 -6.14
C ASP A 261 6.68 -11.93 -5.49
N VAL A 262 6.51 -10.68 -5.96
CA VAL A 262 5.41 -9.82 -5.52
C VAL A 262 4.07 -10.40 -5.93
N ILE A 263 3.93 -10.84 -7.19
CA ILE A 263 2.69 -11.48 -7.68
C ILE A 263 2.37 -12.73 -6.86
N ALA A 264 3.37 -13.57 -6.56
CA ALA A 264 3.18 -14.78 -5.76
C ALA A 264 2.65 -14.46 -4.36
N MET A 265 3.25 -13.49 -3.68
CA MET A 265 2.80 -13.06 -2.35
C MET A 265 1.43 -12.37 -2.40
N ALA A 266 1.18 -11.51 -3.40
CA ALA A 266 -0.11 -10.84 -3.55
C ALA A 266 -1.25 -11.84 -3.83
N ARG A 267 -0.98 -12.92 -4.59
CA ARG A 267 -1.92 -14.02 -4.80
C ARG A 267 -2.17 -14.83 -3.52
N ASP A 268 -1.10 -15.11 -2.74
CA ASP A 268 -1.21 -15.85 -1.47
C ASP A 268 -1.97 -15.03 -0.41
N LEU A 269 -1.98 -13.70 -0.51
CA LEU A 269 -2.77 -12.80 0.34
C LEU A 269 -4.28 -13.06 0.22
N GLN A 270 -4.75 -13.54 -0.93
CA GLN A 270 -6.16 -13.81 -1.24
C GLN A 270 -7.08 -12.59 -1.04
N SER A 271 -6.56 -11.40 -1.26
CA SER A 271 -7.38 -10.19 -1.23
C SER A 271 -8.37 -10.20 -2.40
N PRO A 272 -9.69 -10.18 -2.16
CA PRO A 272 -10.69 -10.28 -3.23
C PRO A 272 -10.84 -8.98 -4.03
N LEU A 273 -10.33 -7.89 -3.50
CA LEU A 273 -10.49 -6.54 -4.02
C LEU A 273 -9.17 -5.78 -3.87
N VAL A 274 -8.74 -5.07 -4.92
CA VAL A 274 -7.62 -4.14 -4.84
C VAL A 274 -8.08 -2.76 -5.28
N ARG A 275 -7.93 -1.79 -4.38
CA ARG A 275 -8.20 -0.39 -4.65
C ARG A 275 -6.96 0.27 -5.26
N PHE A 276 -7.07 0.81 -6.47
CA PHE A 276 -6.08 1.71 -7.08
C PHE A 276 -6.51 3.14 -6.83
N GLY A 277 -5.86 3.79 -5.90
CA GLY A 277 -6.31 5.07 -5.37
C GLY A 277 -5.26 5.76 -4.52
N GLY A 278 -5.70 6.68 -3.67
CA GLY A 278 -4.86 7.50 -2.80
C GLY A 278 -4.68 8.92 -3.30
N ASN A 279 -3.79 9.67 -2.66
CA ASN A 279 -3.63 11.10 -2.90
C ASN A 279 -3.21 11.45 -4.33
N PHE A 280 -2.43 10.57 -4.99
CA PHE A 280 -2.00 10.80 -6.37
C PHE A 280 -3.17 10.97 -7.33
N THR A 281 -4.30 10.32 -7.06
CA THR A 281 -5.48 10.29 -7.93
C THR A 281 -6.01 11.69 -8.25
N SER A 282 -5.93 12.62 -7.30
CA SER A 282 -6.45 13.99 -7.46
C SER A 282 -5.78 14.80 -8.57
N ALA A 283 -4.60 14.35 -9.05
CA ALA A 283 -3.84 14.98 -10.13
C ALA A 283 -3.48 14.01 -11.26
N TYR A 284 -3.91 12.75 -11.20
CA TYR A 284 -3.54 11.71 -12.16
C TYR A 284 -4.41 11.79 -13.43
N ASP A 285 -3.76 11.92 -14.59
CA ASP A 285 -4.40 11.70 -15.88
C ASP A 285 -4.16 10.25 -16.32
N TRP A 286 -5.19 9.43 -16.24
CA TRP A 286 -5.13 8.00 -16.57
C TRP A 286 -4.67 7.72 -18.01
N LYS A 287 -4.86 8.69 -18.92
CA LYS A 287 -4.43 8.58 -20.33
C LYS A 287 -2.91 8.56 -20.48
N ASP A 288 -2.18 9.12 -19.54
CA ASP A 288 -0.71 9.06 -19.53
C ASP A 288 -0.21 7.62 -19.32
N GLY A 289 -0.99 6.79 -18.62
CA GLY A 289 -0.65 5.40 -18.23
C GLY A 289 -1.16 4.32 -19.20
N ILE A 290 -1.59 4.67 -20.43
CA ILE A 290 -2.05 3.70 -21.44
C ILE A 290 -1.27 3.79 -22.75
N GLY A 291 -1.43 2.78 -23.62
CA GLY A 291 -0.71 2.70 -24.90
C GLY A 291 0.72 2.16 -24.74
N PRO A 292 1.60 2.29 -25.77
CA PRO A 292 2.96 1.76 -25.74
C PRO A 292 3.79 2.34 -24.58
N ARG A 293 4.34 1.49 -23.72
CA ARG A 293 5.03 1.89 -22.48
C ARG A 293 6.20 2.83 -22.71
N ASP A 294 6.99 2.61 -23.75
CA ASP A 294 8.13 3.47 -24.09
C ASP A 294 7.74 4.81 -24.76
N LYS A 295 6.45 5.09 -24.89
CA LYS A 295 5.90 6.39 -25.31
C LYS A 295 5.16 7.12 -24.18
N ARG A 296 5.00 6.49 -23.03
CA ARG A 296 4.35 7.11 -21.87
C ARG A 296 5.32 8.06 -21.18
N VAL A 297 4.85 9.26 -20.86
CA VAL A 297 5.69 10.37 -20.37
C VAL A 297 5.87 10.28 -18.86
N SER A 298 7.10 10.32 -18.39
CA SER A 298 7.41 10.45 -16.96
C SER A 298 7.03 11.84 -16.45
N LYS A 299 6.33 11.91 -15.32
CA LYS A 299 5.85 13.13 -14.68
C LYS A 299 6.18 13.16 -13.19
N LEU A 300 6.08 14.32 -12.58
CA LEU A 300 6.10 14.46 -11.14
C LEU A 300 4.73 14.02 -10.59
N ASN A 301 4.71 13.04 -9.72
CA ASN A 301 3.58 12.81 -8.82
C ASN A 301 3.56 13.93 -7.78
N VAL A 302 2.68 14.90 -7.96
CA VAL A 302 2.66 16.13 -7.15
C VAL A 302 2.25 15.88 -5.71
N SER A 303 1.48 14.82 -5.45
CA SER A 303 1.02 14.47 -4.11
C SER A 303 2.15 13.98 -3.24
N TRP A 304 3.07 13.19 -3.79
CA TRP A 304 4.17 12.58 -3.03
C TRP A 304 5.54 13.18 -3.35
N GLY A 305 5.63 13.99 -4.39
CA GLY A 305 6.89 14.61 -4.81
C GLY A 305 7.91 13.61 -5.34
N ILE A 306 7.48 12.50 -5.90
CA ILE A 306 8.26 11.41 -6.49
C ILE A 306 7.90 11.24 -7.97
N PRO A 307 8.67 10.46 -8.75
CA PRO A 307 8.32 10.20 -10.14
C PRO A 307 7.05 9.36 -10.29
N GLU A 308 6.25 9.69 -11.31
CA GLU A 308 5.28 8.82 -11.94
C GLU A 308 5.77 8.54 -13.36
N TYR A 309 6.30 7.32 -13.57
CA TYR A 309 6.86 6.93 -14.85
C TYR A 309 5.80 6.52 -15.87
N ASN A 310 4.56 6.32 -15.43
CA ASN A 310 3.43 5.88 -16.25
C ASN A 310 3.63 4.52 -16.94
N THR A 311 4.74 3.81 -16.67
CA THR A 311 4.98 2.47 -17.22
C THR A 311 4.12 1.39 -16.57
N PHE A 312 3.55 1.70 -15.40
CA PHE A 312 2.46 0.96 -14.76
C PHE A 312 1.23 1.87 -14.73
N GLY A 313 0.18 1.51 -15.42
CA GLY A 313 -1.06 2.28 -15.50
C GLY A 313 -2.29 1.38 -15.47
N THR A 314 -3.36 1.79 -16.14
CA THR A 314 -4.65 1.07 -16.09
C THR A 314 -4.51 -0.39 -16.58
N ASP A 315 -3.87 -0.61 -17.71
CA ASP A 315 -3.76 -1.96 -18.29
C ASP A 315 -2.96 -2.90 -17.37
N GLU A 316 -1.85 -2.42 -16.83
CA GLU A 316 -1.00 -3.17 -15.90
C GLU A 316 -1.71 -3.44 -14.57
N PHE A 317 -2.48 -2.48 -14.08
CA PHE A 317 -3.29 -2.67 -12.86
C PHE A 317 -4.37 -3.74 -13.06
N LEU A 318 -5.10 -3.70 -14.19
CA LEU A 318 -6.10 -4.71 -14.51
C LEU A 318 -5.47 -6.09 -14.66
N GLU A 319 -4.31 -6.19 -15.33
CA GLU A 319 -3.58 -7.45 -15.45
C GLU A 319 -3.09 -7.97 -14.09
N PHE A 320 -2.57 -7.09 -13.23
CA PHE A 320 -2.23 -7.44 -11.86
C PHE A 320 -3.42 -8.03 -11.10
N CYS A 321 -4.59 -7.38 -11.16
CA CYS A 321 -5.81 -7.91 -10.53
C CYS A 321 -6.18 -9.30 -11.05
N LYS A 322 -6.07 -9.53 -12.37
CA LYS A 322 -6.31 -10.87 -12.96
C LYS A 322 -5.32 -11.92 -12.46
N LEU A 323 -4.03 -11.56 -12.41
CA LEU A 323 -2.96 -12.47 -11.96
C LEU A 323 -3.13 -12.90 -10.50
N ILE A 324 -3.70 -12.06 -9.65
CA ILE A 324 -3.92 -12.36 -8.23
C ILE A 324 -5.36 -12.77 -7.90
N HIS A 325 -6.24 -12.83 -8.90
CA HIS A 325 -7.67 -13.17 -8.78
C HIS A 325 -8.50 -12.18 -7.94
N ALA A 326 -8.13 -10.89 -7.97
CA ALA A 326 -8.86 -9.83 -7.30
C ALA A 326 -9.74 -9.02 -8.27
N GLN A 327 -10.78 -8.38 -7.75
CA GLN A 327 -11.56 -7.38 -8.47
C GLN A 327 -10.88 -6.00 -8.36
N PRO A 328 -10.89 -5.19 -9.43
CA PRO A 328 -10.40 -3.83 -9.34
C PRO A 328 -11.44 -2.91 -8.67
N GLN A 329 -10.94 -2.01 -7.81
CA GLN A 329 -11.61 -0.81 -7.34
C GLN A 329 -10.74 0.38 -7.73
N ILE A 330 -11.30 1.40 -8.35
CA ILE A 330 -10.51 2.52 -8.88
C ILE A 330 -11.06 3.85 -8.34
N ALA A 331 -10.16 4.69 -7.81
CA ALA A 331 -10.50 6.04 -7.41
C ALA A 331 -10.32 7.00 -8.60
N LEU A 332 -11.40 7.70 -8.96
CA LEU A 332 -11.44 8.64 -10.06
C LEU A 332 -10.85 10.00 -9.66
N ASN A 333 -10.25 10.71 -10.61
CA ASN A 333 -9.73 12.04 -10.39
C ASN A 333 -10.88 13.08 -10.34
N LEU A 334 -11.32 13.43 -9.12
CA LEU A 334 -12.27 14.50 -8.87
C LEU A 334 -11.58 15.81 -8.39
N GLY A 335 -10.28 15.83 -8.28
CA GLY A 335 -9.50 17.03 -7.94
C GLY A 335 -9.35 17.95 -9.15
N THR A 336 -8.58 17.51 -10.13
CA THR A 336 -8.25 18.26 -11.35
C THR A 336 -8.94 17.73 -12.60
N GLY A 337 -9.58 16.54 -12.53
CA GLY A 337 -10.29 15.91 -13.64
C GLY A 337 -11.69 16.48 -13.88
N THR A 338 -12.34 15.98 -14.93
CA THR A 338 -13.73 16.33 -15.29
C THR A 338 -14.64 15.12 -15.28
N PRO A 339 -15.98 15.32 -15.19
CA PRO A 339 -16.93 14.21 -15.29
C PRO A 339 -16.79 13.38 -16.58
N GLU A 340 -16.43 14.04 -17.70
CA GLU A 340 -16.21 13.38 -19.00
C GLU A 340 -14.97 12.48 -18.96
N GLN A 341 -13.87 12.97 -18.38
CA GLN A 341 -12.65 12.17 -18.21
C GLN A 341 -12.87 10.95 -17.31
N ALA A 342 -13.65 11.10 -16.25
CA ALA A 342 -14.07 10.00 -15.38
C ALA A 342 -14.90 8.95 -16.16
N ALA A 343 -15.88 9.37 -16.92
CA ALA A 343 -16.70 8.49 -17.77
C ALA A 343 -15.89 7.79 -18.86
N GLU A 344 -14.93 8.47 -19.47
CA GLU A 344 -14.00 7.88 -20.45
C GLU A 344 -13.12 6.80 -19.82
N TRP A 345 -12.66 7.00 -18.59
CA TRP A 345 -11.85 5.98 -17.89
C TRP A 345 -12.69 4.76 -17.52
N VAL A 346 -13.90 4.95 -17.00
CA VAL A 346 -14.85 3.87 -16.73
C VAL A 346 -15.12 3.06 -18.01
N LYS A 347 -15.43 3.72 -19.12
CA LYS A 347 -15.64 3.06 -20.41
C LYS A 347 -14.39 2.27 -20.86
N TYR A 348 -13.20 2.84 -20.73
CA TYR A 348 -11.96 2.16 -21.08
C TYR A 348 -11.76 0.86 -20.25
N VAL A 349 -11.94 0.95 -18.94
CA VAL A 349 -11.83 -0.21 -18.05
C VAL A 349 -12.87 -1.27 -18.37
N ASP A 350 -14.10 -0.87 -18.65
CA ASP A 350 -15.20 -1.77 -19.04
C ASP A 350 -14.87 -2.57 -20.32
N GLU A 351 -14.20 -1.93 -21.25
CA GLU A 351 -13.78 -2.57 -22.51
C GLU A 351 -12.61 -3.56 -22.32
N HIS A 352 -11.75 -3.35 -21.29
CA HIS A 352 -10.51 -4.12 -21.07
C HIS A 352 -10.62 -5.14 -19.94
N TRP A 353 -11.50 -4.97 -18.96
CA TRP A 353 -11.66 -5.90 -17.85
C TRP A 353 -12.44 -7.17 -18.24
N GLY A 354 -13.57 -7.02 -18.89
CA GLY A 354 -14.39 -8.12 -19.43
C GLY A 354 -15.38 -8.77 -18.45
N ASP A 355 -15.08 -8.88 -17.15
CA ASP A 355 -16.01 -9.40 -16.13
C ASP A 355 -16.65 -8.26 -15.33
N ARG A 356 -17.95 -8.04 -15.56
CA ARG A 356 -18.73 -6.96 -14.90
C ARG A 356 -19.87 -7.49 -14.02
N LYS A 357 -19.80 -8.73 -13.58
CA LYS A 357 -20.84 -9.28 -12.71
C LYS A 357 -20.94 -8.49 -11.41
N GLY A 358 -22.07 -7.86 -11.18
CA GLY A 358 -22.34 -7.07 -9.98
C GLY A 358 -21.81 -5.62 -10.04
N GLY A 359 -21.27 -5.17 -11.18
CA GLY A 359 -20.69 -3.83 -11.37
C GLY A 359 -19.30 -3.69 -10.73
N LEU A 360 -18.44 -2.88 -11.34
CA LEU A 360 -17.14 -2.54 -10.76
C LEU A 360 -17.31 -1.42 -9.70
N LEU A 361 -16.37 -1.38 -8.75
CA LEU A 361 -16.30 -0.36 -7.70
C LEU A 361 -15.49 0.85 -8.19
N TRP A 362 -16.09 2.03 -8.08
CA TRP A 362 -15.47 3.29 -8.44
C TRP A 362 -15.59 4.26 -7.28
N GLU A 363 -14.48 4.80 -6.82
CA GLU A 363 -14.48 5.80 -5.78
C GLU A 363 -14.44 7.20 -6.40
N LEU A 364 -15.35 8.05 -5.97
CA LEU A 364 -15.53 9.41 -6.49
C LEU A 364 -14.58 10.38 -5.79
N GLY A 365 -13.27 10.26 -6.10
CA GLY A 365 -12.18 10.99 -5.50
C GLY A 365 -11.54 10.27 -4.32
N ASN A 366 -10.49 10.88 -3.77
CA ASN A 366 -9.79 10.43 -2.57
C ASN A 366 -9.67 11.58 -1.58
N GLU A 367 -10.13 11.40 -0.32
CA GLU A 367 -9.96 12.37 0.78
C GLU A 367 -10.21 13.84 0.37
N LEU A 368 -11.20 14.11 -0.46
CA LEU A 368 -11.45 15.42 -1.05
C LEU A 368 -11.75 16.52 -0.02
N TRP A 369 -11.99 16.15 1.22
CA TRP A 369 -12.15 17.06 2.35
C TRP A 369 -10.80 17.69 2.81
N GLY A 370 -9.66 17.13 2.36
CA GLY A 370 -8.32 17.56 2.74
C GLY A 370 -7.77 18.67 1.84
N ASP A 371 -7.26 19.75 2.42
CA ASP A 371 -6.62 20.87 1.70
C ASP A 371 -5.24 20.50 1.11
N PHE A 372 -4.79 19.29 1.35
CA PHE A 372 -3.60 18.69 0.76
C PHE A 372 -3.87 18.01 -0.60
N GLN A 373 -5.14 17.78 -0.95
CA GLN A 373 -5.51 17.23 -2.26
C GLN A 373 -5.44 18.32 -3.33
N GLU A 374 -4.90 17.98 -4.49
CA GLU A 374 -4.93 18.90 -5.63
C GLU A 374 -6.38 19.13 -6.10
N GLY A 375 -6.77 20.40 -6.23
CA GLY A 375 -8.09 20.78 -6.72
C GLY A 375 -9.27 20.44 -5.79
N TYR A 376 -9.01 20.18 -4.50
CA TYR A 376 -10.06 19.83 -3.52
C TYR A 376 -11.24 20.84 -3.53
N PRO A 377 -12.48 20.35 -3.52
CA PRO A 377 -13.66 21.21 -3.49
C PRO A 377 -13.94 21.72 -2.08
N THR A 378 -14.73 22.78 -1.98
CA THR A 378 -15.34 23.16 -0.70
C THR A 378 -16.52 22.25 -0.37
N VAL A 379 -16.92 22.18 0.90
CA VAL A 379 -18.13 21.45 1.36
C VAL A 379 -19.37 21.83 0.55
N SER A 380 -19.53 23.12 0.19
CA SER A 380 -20.68 23.59 -0.61
C SER A 380 -20.66 23.12 -2.08
N ARG A 381 -19.53 22.61 -2.58
CA ARG A 381 -19.40 22.18 -3.99
C ARG A 381 -19.32 20.66 -4.15
N VAL A 382 -18.92 19.93 -3.10
CA VAL A 382 -18.65 18.49 -3.21
C VAL A 382 -19.89 17.70 -3.65
N ALA A 383 -21.06 18.02 -3.11
CA ALA A 383 -22.30 17.32 -3.47
C ALA A 383 -22.61 17.42 -4.98
N GLN A 384 -22.50 18.63 -5.55
CA GLN A 384 -22.73 18.83 -6.98
C GLN A 384 -21.68 18.13 -7.84
N LEU A 385 -20.39 18.19 -7.44
CA LEU A 385 -19.31 17.50 -8.14
C LEU A 385 -19.54 15.98 -8.16
N THR A 386 -19.86 15.40 -7.01
CA THR A 386 -20.20 13.98 -6.87
C THR A 386 -21.39 13.60 -7.76
N LEU A 387 -22.44 14.43 -7.79
CA LEU A 387 -23.63 14.20 -8.62
C LEU A 387 -23.28 14.24 -10.12
N ASP A 388 -22.48 15.20 -10.55
CA ASP A 388 -22.14 15.37 -11.98
C ASP A 388 -21.27 14.21 -12.47
N VAL A 389 -20.28 13.79 -11.69
CA VAL A 389 -19.44 12.63 -12.02
C VAL A 389 -20.26 11.34 -11.98
N SER A 390 -21.10 11.14 -10.97
CA SER A 390 -21.99 9.97 -10.88
C SER A 390 -22.88 9.85 -12.11
N LYS A 391 -23.51 10.94 -12.57
CA LYS A 391 -24.32 10.94 -13.79
C LYS A 391 -23.51 10.57 -15.02
N ALA A 392 -22.31 11.11 -15.17
CA ALA A 392 -21.45 10.85 -16.31
C ALA A 392 -21.00 9.37 -16.32
N VAL A 393 -20.59 8.82 -15.18
CA VAL A 393 -20.22 7.41 -15.03
C VAL A 393 -21.39 6.48 -15.32
N ARG A 394 -22.56 6.70 -14.69
CA ARG A 394 -23.73 5.83 -14.88
C ARG A 394 -24.35 5.95 -16.28
N ALA A 395 -24.02 7.00 -17.03
CA ALA A 395 -24.42 7.10 -18.43
C ALA A 395 -23.65 6.10 -19.33
N VAL A 396 -22.42 5.74 -18.97
CA VAL A 396 -21.58 4.76 -19.71
C VAL A 396 -21.65 3.37 -19.10
N ASP A 397 -21.71 3.26 -17.76
CA ASP A 397 -21.94 2.00 -17.04
C ASP A 397 -23.06 2.16 -15.98
N PRO A 398 -24.31 1.80 -16.31
CA PRO A 398 -25.41 1.82 -15.34
C PRO A 398 -25.26 0.84 -14.17
N THR A 399 -24.33 -0.12 -14.24
CA THR A 399 -24.09 -1.13 -13.21
C THR A 399 -22.96 -0.74 -12.27
N ALA A 400 -22.24 0.35 -12.54
CA ALA A 400 -21.15 0.86 -11.71
C ALA A 400 -21.62 1.06 -10.25
N ARG A 401 -20.83 0.53 -9.30
CA ARG A 401 -21.04 0.78 -7.87
C ARG A 401 -20.15 1.92 -7.42
N LEU A 402 -20.73 2.97 -6.88
CA LEU A 402 -20.05 4.23 -6.62
C LEU A 402 -19.84 4.45 -5.12
N ILE A 403 -18.64 4.84 -4.76
CA ILE A 403 -18.25 5.20 -3.40
C ILE A 403 -18.02 6.72 -3.37
N ALA A 404 -18.85 7.47 -2.64
CA ALA A 404 -18.62 8.90 -2.43
C ALA A 404 -17.58 9.13 -1.34
N THR A 405 -16.75 10.15 -1.49
CA THR A 405 -15.76 10.54 -0.47
C THR A 405 -16.47 11.03 0.79
N GLY A 406 -16.24 10.35 1.90
CA GLY A 406 -16.71 10.68 3.24
C GLY A 406 -15.57 10.71 4.26
N GLY A 407 -15.93 10.82 5.52
CA GLY A 407 -14.99 10.81 6.65
C GLY A 407 -15.69 10.44 7.96
N ASP A 408 -14.96 10.46 9.07
CA ASP A 408 -15.56 10.21 10.37
C ASP A 408 -16.61 11.28 10.73
N GLU A 409 -17.66 10.89 11.45
CA GLU A 409 -18.78 11.76 11.76
C GLU A 409 -18.37 12.94 12.65
N ASP A 410 -17.50 12.73 13.62
CA ASP A 410 -17.09 13.77 14.56
C ASP A 410 -16.33 14.93 13.89
N SER A 411 -15.45 14.63 12.93
CA SER A 411 -14.61 15.64 12.26
C SER A 411 -15.16 16.08 10.90
N PHE A 412 -15.99 15.26 10.25
CA PHE A 412 -16.46 15.47 8.89
C PHE A 412 -18.00 15.43 8.77
N HIS A 413 -18.72 15.75 9.86
CA HIS A 413 -20.19 15.77 9.88
C HIS A 413 -20.79 16.57 8.72
N ASP A 414 -20.34 17.82 8.53
CA ASP A 414 -20.88 18.72 7.49
C ASP A 414 -20.52 18.23 6.08
N TRP A 415 -19.35 17.60 5.93
CA TRP A 415 -18.94 17.00 4.66
C TRP A 415 -19.83 15.81 4.30
N ASN A 416 -20.03 14.90 5.23
CA ASN A 416 -20.92 13.76 5.05
C ASN A 416 -22.36 14.21 4.81
N ALA A 417 -22.85 15.21 5.55
CA ALA A 417 -24.18 15.79 5.36
C ALA A 417 -24.35 16.39 3.96
N ALA A 418 -23.31 17.08 3.43
CA ALA A 418 -23.33 17.59 2.07
C ALA A 418 -23.44 16.47 1.03
N GLN A 419 -22.62 15.40 1.16
CA GLN A 419 -22.70 14.22 0.29
C GLN A 419 -24.09 13.54 0.36
N LEU A 420 -24.59 13.33 1.58
CA LEU A 420 -25.87 12.69 1.85
C LEU A 420 -27.09 13.56 1.46
N SER A 421 -26.90 14.82 1.08
CA SER A 421 -27.94 15.68 0.52
C SER A 421 -28.22 15.38 -0.96
N ASN A 422 -27.40 14.60 -1.64
CA ASN A 422 -27.61 14.17 -3.01
C ASN A 422 -28.89 13.32 -3.16
N PRO A 423 -29.50 13.26 -4.34
CA PRO A 423 -30.61 12.34 -4.59
C PRO A 423 -30.19 10.87 -4.36
N PRO A 424 -31.10 10.01 -3.84
CA PRO A 424 -30.91 8.57 -3.78
C PRO A 424 -30.47 7.99 -5.13
N GLY A 425 -29.50 7.03 -5.08
CA GLY A 425 -28.91 6.44 -6.29
C GLY A 425 -27.74 7.25 -6.89
N THR A 426 -27.33 8.36 -6.26
CA THR A 426 -26.11 9.07 -6.68
C THR A 426 -24.87 8.23 -6.39
N PHE A 427 -24.81 7.53 -5.27
CA PHE A 427 -23.76 6.60 -4.89
C PHE A 427 -24.31 5.44 -4.05
N ASP A 428 -23.52 4.39 -3.86
CA ASP A 428 -23.90 3.16 -3.17
C ASP A 428 -23.20 3.04 -1.81
N TYR A 429 -22.06 3.73 -1.64
CA TYR A 429 -21.26 3.73 -0.41
C TYR A 429 -20.75 5.13 -0.09
N LEU A 430 -20.50 5.37 1.22
CA LEU A 430 -19.79 6.55 1.72
C LEU A 430 -18.47 6.08 2.32
N SER A 431 -17.33 6.58 1.83
CA SER A 431 -16.03 6.14 2.32
C SER A 431 -15.68 6.76 3.68
N THR A 432 -14.84 6.05 4.43
CA THR A 432 -14.14 6.59 5.60
C THR A 432 -12.73 6.02 5.64
N HIS A 433 -11.79 6.80 6.18
CA HIS A 433 -10.40 6.42 6.38
C HIS A 433 -9.99 6.62 7.83
N PHE A 434 -9.01 5.87 8.29
CA PHE A 434 -8.42 6.08 9.59
C PHE A 434 -6.90 6.01 9.54
N VAL A 435 -6.29 7.16 9.74
CA VAL A 435 -4.84 7.34 9.82
C VAL A 435 -4.44 7.61 11.25
N VAL A 436 -3.51 6.82 11.78
CA VAL A 436 -2.89 7.03 13.10
C VAL A 436 -1.55 7.71 12.88
N GLY A 437 -1.52 9.02 13.09
CA GLY A 437 -0.28 9.81 13.09
C GLY A 437 0.46 9.75 14.43
N ASP A 438 1.58 10.47 14.50
CA ASP A 438 2.26 10.74 15.78
C ASP A 438 1.33 11.55 16.67
N ASP A 439 0.89 10.92 17.76
CA ASP A 439 -0.09 11.53 18.65
C ASP A 439 0.58 12.51 19.63
N THR A 440 0.28 13.79 19.45
CA THR A 440 0.77 14.85 20.36
C THR A 440 0.13 14.80 21.73
N GLN A 441 -1.08 14.20 21.87
CA GLN A 441 -1.79 14.14 23.16
C GLN A 441 -1.16 13.10 24.10
N THR A 442 -0.63 12.01 23.56
CA THR A 442 0.04 10.97 24.34
C THR A 442 1.56 11.06 24.28
N HIS A 443 2.12 12.13 23.72
CA HIS A 443 3.55 12.30 23.52
C HIS A 443 4.38 12.08 24.81
N ASN A 444 3.90 12.51 25.95
CA ASN A 444 4.56 12.34 27.27
C ASN A 444 4.13 11.06 28.01
N ALA A 445 3.26 10.24 27.42
CA ALA A 445 2.83 8.99 28.02
C ALA A 445 3.91 7.90 27.91
N THR A 446 3.80 6.87 28.75
CA THR A 446 4.69 5.70 28.66
C THR A 446 4.53 4.96 27.34
N ALA A 447 5.56 4.26 26.89
CA ALA A 447 5.48 3.42 25.67
C ALA A 447 4.38 2.35 25.80
N GLU A 448 4.19 1.78 27.00
CA GLU A 448 3.12 0.82 27.28
C GLU A 448 1.74 1.45 27.08
N PHE A 449 1.50 2.64 27.65
CA PHE A 449 0.23 3.34 27.46
C PHE A 449 -0.06 3.61 25.99
N ARG A 450 0.92 4.19 25.25
CA ARG A 450 0.75 4.45 23.81
C ARG A 450 0.41 3.18 23.03
N THR A 451 1.11 2.08 23.31
CA THR A 451 0.85 0.79 22.68
C THR A 451 -0.56 0.30 23.00
N MET A 452 -0.95 0.26 24.27
CA MET A 452 -2.27 -0.22 24.68
C MET A 452 -3.40 0.68 24.19
N ALA A 453 -3.18 2.00 24.14
CA ALA A 453 -4.11 2.96 23.56
C ALA A 453 -4.29 2.72 22.05
N SER A 454 -3.21 2.46 21.31
CA SER A 454 -3.28 2.12 19.89
C SER A 454 -4.00 0.81 19.65
N LEU A 455 -3.77 -0.21 20.48
CA LEU A 455 -4.49 -1.51 20.41
C LEU A 455 -5.97 -1.40 20.83
N ALA A 456 -6.36 -0.34 21.52
CA ALA A 456 -7.76 -0.05 21.88
C ALA A 456 -8.54 0.60 20.72
N LEU A 457 -7.85 1.23 19.76
CA LEU A 457 -8.48 2.02 18.69
C LEU A 457 -9.58 1.29 17.92
N PRO A 458 -9.49 0.00 17.57
CA PRO A 458 -10.59 -0.68 16.89
C PRO A 458 -11.92 -0.62 17.66
N VAL A 459 -11.87 -0.70 19.02
CA VAL A 459 -13.07 -0.58 19.87
C VAL A 459 -13.62 0.85 19.86
N GLY A 460 -12.74 1.85 19.80
CA GLY A 460 -13.16 3.26 19.66
C GLY A 460 -13.75 3.56 18.28
N LEU A 461 -13.16 2.99 17.22
CA LEU A 461 -13.61 3.17 15.83
C LEU A 461 -14.99 2.54 15.58
N GLU A 462 -15.37 1.49 16.29
CA GLU A 462 -16.71 0.91 16.20
C GLU A 462 -17.79 1.95 16.48
N LYS A 463 -17.57 2.85 17.45
CA LYS A 463 -18.50 3.95 17.74
C LYS A 463 -18.58 4.94 16.57
N GLN A 464 -17.47 5.24 15.91
CA GLN A 464 -17.44 6.11 14.75
C GLN A 464 -18.20 5.49 13.57
N LEU A 465 -18.06 4.18 13.33
CA LEU A 465 -18.82 3.48 12.30
C LEU A 465 -20.32 3.55 12.55
N HIS A 466 -20.76 3.35 13.79
CA HIS A 466 -22.15 3.49 14.15
C HIS A 466 -22.66 4.93 13.98
N ALA A 467 -21.84 5.96 14.34
CA ALA A 467 -22.21 7.35 14.12
C ALA A 467 -22.37 7.69 12.64
N ILE A 468 -21.46 7.22 11.77
CA ILE A 468 -21.62 7.37 10.30
C ILE A 468 -22.88 6.66 9.82
N HIS A 469 -23.12 5.44 10.30
CA HIS A 469 -24.34 4.70 9.95
C HIS A 469 -25.62 5.45 10.37
N GLU A 470 -25.66 5.99 11.60
CA GLU A 470 -26.78 6.81 12.08
C GLU A 470 -26.99 8.06 11.20
N GLN A 471 -25.90 8.71 10.76
CA GLN A 471 -25.98 9.85 9.85
C GLN A 471 -26.57 9.44 8.49
N ILE A 472 -26.15 8.28 7.94
CA ILE A 472 -26.72 7.71 6.71
C ILE A 472 -28.21 7.41 6.92
N GLN A 473 -28.58 6.75 8.03
CA GLN A 473 -29.97 6.41 8.35
C GLN A 473 -30.88 7.65 8.52
N GLY A 474 -30.32 8.77 8.97
CA GLY A 474 -31.00 10.06 9.06
C GLY A 474 -31.15 10.81 7.72
N SER A 475 -30.67 10.25 6.61
CA SER A 475 -30.62 10.87 5.29
C SER A 475 -31.59 10.23 4.29
N PRO A 476 -31.80 10.84 3.10
CA PRO A 476 -32.50 10.19 1.99
C PRO A 476 -31.91 8.86 1.50
N HIS A 477 -30.69 8.49 1.92
CA HIS A 477 -29.96 7.30 1.49
C HIS A 477 -30.11 6.10 2.44
N HIS A 478 -30.95 6.17 3.47
CA HIS A 478 -31.07 5.21 4.58
C HIS A 478 -31.23 3.72 4.16
N ASP A 479 -31.84 3.44 3.01
CA ASP A 479 -32.10 2.07 2.54
C ASP A 479 -31.05 1.53 1.57
N HIS A 480 -30.08 2.35 1.13
CA HIS A 480 -29.27 2.01 -0.04
C HIS A 480 -27.76 2.25 0.12
N VAL A 481 -27.34 3.02 1.11
CA VAL A 481 -25.93 3.38 1.30
C VAL A 481 -25.39 2.74 2.55
N ASN A 482 -24.23 2.09 2.40
CA ASN A 482 -23.41 1.59 3.49
C ASN A 482 -22.07 2.33 3.54
N THR A 483 -21.32 2.15 4.63
CA THR A 483 -19.96 2.67 4.75
C THR A 483 -18.96 1.76 4.01
N ALA A 484 -17.97 2.36 3.33
CA ALA A 484 -16.79 1.66 2.83
C ALA A 484 -15.54 2.17 3.55
N PHE A 485 -14.77 1.28 4.17
CA PHE A 485 -13.54 1.65 4.87
C PHE A 485 -12.35 1.49 3.93
N THR A 486 -12.12 2.49 3.05
CA THR A 486 -11.23 2.34 1.89
C THR A 486 -9.76 2.60 2.16
N GLU A 487 -9.38 3.02 3.38
CA GLU A 487 -8.00 3.07 3.86
C GLU A 487 -7.91 2.87 5.37
N TRP A 488 -7.13 1.88 5.80
CA TRP A 488 -6.82 1.65 7.21
C TRP A 488 -5.43 1.02 7.37
N LEU A 489 -4.91 0.95 8.60
CA LEU A 489 -3.54 0.57 8.94
C LEU A 489 -2.49 1.61 8.48
N MET A 490 -2.87 2.87 8.36
CA MET A 490 -1.95 3.97 8.14
C MET A 490 -1.41 4.45 9.49
N ILE A 491 -0.60 3.62 10.14
CA ILE A 491 0.00 3.93 11.45
C ILE A 491 1.39 4.52 11.21
N SER A 492 1.65 5.67 11.81
CA SER A 492 2.93 6.37 11.68
C SER A 492 4.11 5.47 12.04
N ARG A 493 5.16 5.54 11.25
CA ARG A 493 6.38 4.76 11.47
C ARG A 493 7.18 5.32 12.64
N SER A 494 6.91 4.78 13.83
CA SER A 494 7.65 5.08 15.05
C SER A 494 8.58 3.93 15.41
N HIS A 495 9.87 4.19 15.59
CA HIS A 495 10.82 3.16 16.03
C HIS A 495 10.64 2.76 17.51
N THR A 496 9.80 3.45 18.26
CA THR A 496 9.61 3.24 19.71
C THR A 496 8.21 2.75 20.08
N GLY A 497 7.35 2.50 19.10
CA GLY A 497 5.96 2.12 19.32
C GLY A 497 5.40 1.23 18.22
N LEU A 498 4.11 0.98 18.32
CA LEU A 498 3.34 0.27 17.33
C LEU A 498 3.37 1.03 16.00
N ASN A 499 3.66 0.31 14.91
CA ASN A 499 3.60 0.86 13.55
C ASN A 499 3.18 -0.26 12.56
N PHE A 500 2.96 0.12 11.31
CA PHE A 500 2.47 -0.80 10.27
C PHE A 500 3.47 -1.91 9.90
N THR A 501 4.78 -1.78 10.17
CA THR A 501 5.79 -2.78 9.79
C THR A 501 6.09 -3.79 10.88
N ASN A 502 5.62 -3.58 12.12
CA ASN A 502 5.97 -4.46 13.24
C ASN A 502 4.81 -5.35 13.74
N MET A 503 5.12 -6.23 14.68
CA MET A 503 4.12 -7.13 15.30
C MET A 503 2.96 -6.35 15.96
N GLY A 504 3.20 -5.13 16.43
CA GLY A 504 2.16 -4.26 16.95
C GLY A 504 1.12 -3.88 15.89
N GLY A 505 1.58 -3.58 14.66
CA GLY A 505 0.71 -3.38 13.51
C GLY A 505 -0.13 -4.60 13.17
N ALA A 506 0.43 -5.81 13.31
CA ALA A 506 -0.30 -7.05 13.14
C ALA A 506 -1.41 -7.24 14.21
N LEU A 507 -1.13 -6.91 15.47
CA LEU A 507 -2.15 -6.94 16.53
C LEU A 507 -3.26 -5.93 16.27
N PHE A 508 -2.90 -4.72 15.82
CA PHE A 508 -3.88 -3.72 15.41
C PHE A 508 -4.74 -4.24 14.25
N ALA A 509 -4.10 -4.78 13.19
CA ALA A 509 -4.80 -5.32 12.02
C ALA A 509 -5.80 -6.42 12.39
N GLY A 510 -5.41 -7.36 13.25
CA GLY A 510 -6.32 -8.40 13.74
C GLY A 510 -7.52 -7.83 14.53
N GLY A 511 -7.26 -6.86 15.41
CA GLY A 511 -8.32 -6.18 16.15
C GLY A 511 -9.25 -5.35 15.27
N PHE A 512 -8.70 -4.71 14.24
CA PHE A 512 -9.46 -3.93 13.27
C PHE A 512 -10.34 -4.83 12.39
N LEU A 513 -9.79 -5.91 11.84
CA LEU A 513 -10.57 -6.89 11.07
C LEU A 513 -11.66 -7.54 11.90
N ASN A 514 -11.41 -7.85 13.18
CA ASN A 514 -12.43 -8.35 14.10
C ASN A 514 -13.58 -7.35 14.25
N MET A 515 -13.27 -6.05 14.35
CA MET A 515 -14.28 -4.99 14.43
C MET A 515 -15.08 -4.88 13.12
N ILE A 516 -14.41 -4.88 11.96
CA ILE A 516 -15.06 -4.85 10.63
C ILE A 516 -15.98 -6.06 10.44
N ILE A 517 -15.53 -7.27 10.78
CA ILE A 517 -16.32 -8.49 10.63
C ILE A 517 -17.59 -8.43 11.50
N ARG A 518 -17.51 -7.92 12.74
CA ARG A 518 -18.69 -7.72 13.60
C ARG A 518 -19.70 -6.71 13.07
N ASN A 519 -19.26 -5.79 12.22
CA ASN A 519 -20.06 -4.69 11.69
C ASN A 519 -20.18 -4.78 10.14
N SER A 520 -20.02 -5.98 9.58
CA SER A 520 -19.97 -6.16 8.13
C SER A 520 -21.31 -5.93 7.41
N ASP A 521 -22.40 -5.86 8.15
CA ASP A 521 -23.73 -5.43 7.68
C ASP A 521 -23.79 -3.94 7.33
N ILE A 522 -23.01 -3.10 8.04
CA ILE A 522 -22.93 -1.65 7.81
C ILE A 522 -21.63 -1.24 7.11
N VAL A 523 -20.58 -2.09 7.13
CA VAL A 523 -19.26 -1.85 6.49
C VAL A 523 -18.88 -3.06 5.64
N PRO A 524 -19.50 -3.27 4.48
CA PRO A 524 -19.22 -4.45 3.64
C PRO A 524 -17.92 -4.38 2.84
N ILE A 525 -17.22 -3.25 2.82
CA ILE A 525 -15.95 -3.04 2.09
C ILE A 525 -14.90 -2.51 3.06
N SER A 526 -13.70 -3.10 3.00
CA SER A 526 -12.57 -2.66 3.82
C SER A 526 -11.26 -2.95 3.09
N ASP A 527 -10.43 -1.90 2.86
CA ASP A 527 -9.19 -1.98 2.10
C ASP A 527 -7.99 -1.69 3.00
N MET A 528 -7.19 -2.73 3.31
CA MET A 528 -5.96 -2.56 4.09
C MET A 528 -4.92 -1.77 3.31
N THR A 529 -4.31 -0.81 3.94
CA THR A 529 -3.21 -0.02 3.41
C THR A 529 -1.88 -0.70 3.71
N GLY A 530 -1.12 -1.15 2.74
CA GLY A 530 -1.41 -1.29 1.31
C GLY A 530 -1.11 -2.73 0.93
N ILE A 531 -1.44 -3.14 -0.31
CA ILE A 531 -0.96 -4.44 -0.80
C ILE A 531 0.56 -4.43 -0.96
N MET A 532 1.11 -3.28 -1.36
CA MET A 532 2.54 -2.99 -1.38
C MET A 532 2.89 -1.95 -0.32
N GLU A 533 4.01 -2.14 0.35
CA GLU A 533 4.49 -1.34 1.48
C GLU A 533 3.50 -1.35 2.68
N PHE A 534 3.58 -0.40 3.57
CA PHE A 534 2.76 -0.32 4.79
C PHE A 534 2.61 -1.67 5.50
N GLY A 535 1.39 -2.17 5.65
CA GLY A 535 1.10 -3.47 6.26
C GLY A 535 1.23 -4.68 5.34
N GLY A 536 1.53 -4.47 4.06
CA GLY A 536 1.55 -5.51 3.04
C GLY A 536 2.93 -6.05 2.67
N ILE A 537 3.14 -6.13 1.36
CA ILE A 537 4.33 -6.71 0.75
C ILE A 537 5.40 -5.63 0.58
N TRP A 538 6.62 -5.94 0.97
CA TRP A 538 7.79 -5.09 0.81
C TRP A 538 8.78 -5.71 -0.16
N LYS A 539 9.42 -4.87 -0.97
CA LYS A 539 10.59 -5.25 -1.77
C LYS A 539 11.72 -4.30 -1.47
N LYS A 540 12.82 -4.83 -0.97
CA LYS A 540 14.05 -4.06 -0.70
C LYS A 540 15.26 -4.85 -1.16
N ARG A 541 16.19 -4.18 -1.79
CA ARG A 541 17.46 -4.76 -2.26
C ARG A 541 17.26 -6.07 -3.05
N GLY A 542 16.18 -6.14 -3.86
CA GLY A 542 15.85 -7.32 -4.66
C GLY A 542 15.14 -8.45 -3.90
N GLN A 543 14.96 -8.35 -2.58
CA GLN A 543 14.27 -9.32 -1.74
C GLN A 543 12.83 -8.88 -1.45
N VAL A 544 11.87 -9.80 -1.61
CA VAL A 544 10.44 -9.59 -1.30
C VAL A 544 10.08 -10.29 0.01
N TYR A 545 9.28 -9.63 0.85
CA TYR A 545 8.81 -10.15 2.13
C TYR A 545 7.49 -9.48 2.56
N GLY A 546 6.74 -10.13 3.45
CA GLY A 546 5.52 -9.57 4.04
C GLY A 546 5.76 -8.88 5.38
N ALA A 547 5.14 -7.73 5.62
CA ALA A 547 5.05 -7.18 6.97
C ALA A 547 4.24 -8.12 7.88
N PRO A 548 4.35 -8.05 9.22
CA PRO A 548 3.55 -8.89 10.10
C PRO A 548 2.03 -8.77 9.89
N ALA A 549 1.51 -7.60 9.51
CA ALA A 549 0.10 -7.40 9.20
C ALA A 549 -0.36 -8.12 7.91
N TYR A 550 0.54 -8.28 6.92
CA TYR A 550 0.29 -9.12 5.73
C TYR A 550 -0.19 -10.51 6.12
N TRP A 551 0.49 -11.14 7.09
CA TRP A 551 0.11 -12.48 7.56
C TRP A 551 -1.26 -12.52 8.23
N VAL A 552 -1.65 -11.45 8.91
CA VAL A 552 -2.98 -11.38 9.54
C VAL A 552 -4.08 -11.33 8.48
N LEU A 553 -3.95 -10.43 7.49
CA LEU A 553 -4.94 -10.34 6.41
C LEU A 553 -5.02 -11.66 5.63
N ARG A 554 -3.87 -12.24 5.32
CA ARG A 554 -3.75 -13.53 4.62
C ARG A 554 -4.45 -14.66 5.37
N GLU A 555 -4.17 -14.84 6.67
CA GLU A 555 -4.79 -15.92 7.46
C GLU A 555 -6.30 -15.71 7.65
N TYR A 556 -6.74 -14.46 7.78
CA TYR A 556 -8.17 -14.14 7.91
C TYR A 556 -8.89 -14.39 6.58
N ALA A 557 -8.38 -13.87 5.47
CA ALA A 557 -8.98 -14.07 4.15
C ALA A 557 -9.01 -15.55 3.76
N SER A 558 -7.90 -16.28 3.94
CA SER A 558 -7.79 -17.71 3.58
C SER A 558 -8.66 -18.65 4.42
N SER A 559 -9.10 -18.22 5.61
CA SER A 559 -10.05 -19.00 6.41
C SER A 559 -11.50 -18.92 5.89
N HIS A 560 -11.78 -18.00 4.95
CA HIS A 560 -13.08 -17.82 4.30
C HIS A 560 -14.27 -17.72 5.27
N PRO A 561 -14.25 -16.84 6.30
CA PRO A 561 -15.39 -16.64 7.18
C PRO A 561 -16.56 -16.04 6.38
N ALA A 562 -17.74 -16.66 6.46
CA ALA A 562 -18.87 -16.30 5.61
C ALA A 562 -20.16 -15.98 6.37
N THR A 563 -20.32 -16.49 7.59
CA THR A 563 -21.52 -16.26 8.41
C THR A 563 -21.10 -15.97 9.84
N LEU A 564 -21.44 -14.79 10.34
CA LEU A 564 -21.10 -14.36 11.68
C LEU A 564 -21.88 -15.16 12.73
N LEU A 565 -21.21 -15.52 13.83
CA LEU A 565 -21.78 -16.18 15.00
C LEU A 565 -21.75 -15.25 16.20
N SER A 566 -22.68 -15.45 17.13
CA SER A 566 -22.68 -14.72 18.40
C SER A 566 -21.62 -15.27 19.35
N VAL A 567 -20.85 -14.36 19.96
CA VAL A 567 -19.80 -14.67 20.93
C VAL A 567 -20.11 -13.96 22.26
N GLU A 568 -20.22 -14.74 23.35
CA GLU A 568 -20.27 -14.23 24.71
C GLU A 568 -18.97 -14.60 25.42
N SER A 569 -18.27 -13.65 26.03
CA SER A 569 -17.02 -13.88 26.76
C SER A 569 -17.04 -13.18 28.12
N ASN A 570 -16.55 -13.89 29.16
CA ASN A 570 -16.31 -13.30 30.48
C ASN A 570 -14.85 -12.86 30.70
N GLY A 571 -14.09 -12.69 29.61
CA GLY A 571 -12.69 -12.30 29.66
C GLY A 571 -12.48 -10.92 30.29
N PRO A 572 -11.29 -10.68 30.85
CA PRO A 572 -10.93 -9.39 31.41
C PRO A 572 -10.80 -8.32 30.28
N THR A 573 -11.13 -7.08 30.65
CA THR A 573 -11.00 -5.92 29.76
C THR A 573 -10.12 -4.87 30.40
N TYR A 574 -9.67 -3.91 29.60
CA TYR A 574 -9.02 -2.71 30.09
C TYR A 574 -9.69 -1.47 29.50
N SER A 575 -9.43 -0.33 30.12
CA SER A 575 -9.87 0.98 29.64
C SER A 575 -8.67 1.92 29.60
N ILE A 576 -8.67 2.84 28.66
CA ILE A 576 -7.69 3.92 28.55
C ILE A 576 -8.36 5.25 28.86
N SER A 577 -7.71 6.09 29.67
CA SER A 577 -8.26 7.36 30.15
C SER A 577 -8.45 8.41 29.05
N HIS A 578 -7.70 8.30 27.99
CA HIS A 578 -7.85 9.08 26.76
C HIS A 578 -7.19 8.31 25.61
N GLY A 579 -7.84 8.35 24.46
CA GLY A 579 -7.40 7.69 23.27
C GLY A 579 -6.25 8.42 22.59
N VAL A 580 -5.77 7.82 21.53
CA VAL A 580 -4.84 8.44 20.61
C VAL A 580 -5.63 9.07 19.45
N ASN A 581 -4.99 10.04 18.77
CA ASN A 581 -5.59 10.73 17.65
C ASN A 581 -6.90 11.45 18.07
N ARG A 582 -7.98 11.27 17.31
CA ARG A 582 -9.30 11.92 17.56
C ARG A 582 -10.21 11.14 18.50
N LEU A 583 -9.79 9.95 18.93
CA LEU A 583 -10.62 9.12 19.80
C LEU A 583 -10.38 9.48 21.27
N PRO A 584 -11.44 9.79 22.02
CA PRO A 584 -11.36 10.10 23.45
C PRO A 584 -11.11 8.82 24.29
N GLU A 585 -11.56 8.81 25.53
CA GLU A 585 -11.55 7.61 26.39
C GLU A 585 -12.17 6.39 25.68
N ILE A 586 -11.49 5.24 25.75
CA ILE A 586 -11.98 3.96 25.24
C ILE A 586 -12.09 2.98 26.40
N ALA A 587 -13.30 2.54 26.69
CA ALA A 587 -13.61 1.64 27.81
C ALA A 587 -13.89 0.21 27.36
N ASN A 588 -13.68 -0.74 28.27
CA ASN A 588 -14.04 -2.16 28.11
C ASN A 588 -13.39 -2.86 26.90
N VAL A 589 -12.15 -2.52 26.61
CA VAL A 589 -11.37 -3.19 25.54
C VAL A 589 -11.03 -4.61 25.96
N PRO A 590 -11.46 -5.66 25.26
CA PRO A 590 -11.14 -7.03 25.63
C PRO A 590 -9.66 -7.31 25.45
N TYR A 591 -9.00 -7.89 26.46
CA TYR A 591 -7.64 -8.39 26.30
C TYR A 591 -7.58 -9.56 25.32
N LEU A 592 -8.51 -10.51 25.43
CA LEU A 592 -8.71 -11.55 24.42
C LEU A 592 -9.97 -11.22 23.61
N ASP A 593 -9.78 -10.73 22.41
CA ASP A 593 -10.83 -10.45 21.45
C ASP A 593 -11.10 -11.69 20.60
N VAL A 594 -12.36 -12.10 20.48
CA VAL A 594 -12.77 -13.29 19.74
C VAL A 594 -13.92 -12.95 18.81
N VAL A 595 -13.74 -13.27 17.54
CA VAL A 595 -14.81 -13.34 16.53
C VAL A 595 -14.98 -14.79 16.12
N ALA A 596 -16.22 -15.22 15.94
CA ALA A 596 -16.55 -16.55 15.47
C ALA A 596 -17.40 -16.47 14.20
N ALA A 597 -17.11 -17.34 13.24
CA ALA A 597 -17.85 -17.44 11.99
C ALA A 597 -17.96 -18.89 11.53
N GLU A 598 -18.96 -19.19 10.71
CA GLU A 598 -18.96 -20.39 9.88
C GLU A 598 -18.33 -20.07 8.52
N SER A 599 -17.53 -21.00 8.01
CA SER A 599 -16.95 -20.89 6.65
C SER A 599 -18.00 -20.95 5.56
N ALA A 600 -17.65 -20.55 4.34
CA ALA A 600 -18.52 -20.73 3.18
C ALA A 600 -18.97 -22.20 3.05
N GLY A 601 -20.29 -22.41 3.03
CA GLY A 601 -20.91 -23.73 3.01
C GLY A 601 -21.00 -24.43 4.37
N GLY A 602 -20.69 -23.77 5.49
CA GLY A 602 -20.90 -24.28 6.86
C GLY A 602 -20.04 -25.49 7.24
N LYS A 603 -18.88 -25.67 6.59
CA LYS A 603 -18.02 -26.86 6.78
C LYS A 603 -17.05 -26.73 7.95
N SER A 604 -16.77 -25.52 8.40
CA SER A 604 -15.85 -25.24 9.50
C SER A 604 -16.38 -24.13 10.37
N LEU A 605 -16.12 -24.22 11.67
CA LEU A 605 -16.14 -23.11 12.59
C LEU A 605 -14.77 -22.40 12.53
N ILE A 606 -14.78 -21.10 12.37
CA ILE A 606 -13.61 -20.25 12.32
C ILE A 606 -13.62 -19.35 13.55
N LEU A 607 -12.52 -19.31 14.29
CA LEU A 607 -12.32 -18.41 15.41
C LEU A 607 -11.14 -17.48 15.09
N LEU A 608 -11.38 -16.18 15.08
CA LEU A 608 -10.40 -15.12 14.83
C LEU A 608 -10.12 -14.44 16.17
N CYS A 609 -8.93 -14.65 16.71
CA CYS A 609 -8.64 -14.29 18.10
C CYS A 609 -7.41 -13.39 18.18
N VAL A 610 -7.50 -12.31 18.98
CA VAL A 610 -6.38 -11.39 19.25
C VAL A 610 -6.17 -11.30 20.75
N ASN A 611 -5.01 -11.72 21.25
CA ASN A 611 -4.59 -11.45 22.60
C ASN A 611 -3.77 -10.16 22.63
N ARG A 612 -4.37 -9.06 23.10
CA ARG A 612 -3.76 -7.71 23.19
C ARG A 612 -2.83 -7.55 24.39
N HIS A 613 -2.86 -8.47 25.36
CA HIS A 613 -2.02 -8.33 26.55
C HIS A 613 -0.55 -8.54 26.23
N LEU A 614 0.30 -7.56 26.51
CA LEU A 614 1.69 -7.55 26.07
C LEU A 614 2.57 -8.64 26.69
N THR A 615 2.23 -9.09 27.91
CA THR A 615 3.07 -10.03 28.67
C THR A 615 2.35 -11.30 29.15
N ARG A 616 1.00 -11.34 29.09
CA ARG A 616 0.23 -12.45 29.65
C ARG A 616 -0.47 -13.28 28.59
N ALA A 617 -0.34 -14.59 28.68
CA ALA A 617 -1.14 -15.54 27.92
C ALA A 617 -2.48 -15.80 28.64
N PHE A 618 -3.57 -16.00 27.87
CA PHE A 618 -4.87 -16.38 28.38
C PHE A 618 -5.25 -17.75 27.89
N THR A 619 -5.85 -18.55 28.78
CA THR A 619 -6.51 -19.81 28.41
C THR A 619 -7.99 -19.52 28.22
N ALA A 620 -8.59 -19.91 27.09
CA ALA A 620 -10.02 -19.84 26.90
C ALA A 620 -10.61 -21.25 26.72
N SER A 621 -11.78 -21.47 27.32
CA SER A 621 -12.60 -22.67 27.17
C SER A 621 -13.84 -22.31 26.36
N PHE A 622 -14.06 -23.02 25.26
CA PHE A 622 -15.11 -22.71 24.29
C PHE A 622 -16.30 -23.67 24.50
N ASP A 623 -17.47 -23.10 24.78
CA ASP A 623 -18.74 -23.79 24.71
C ASP A 623 -19.27 -23.74 23.27
N LEU A 624 -19.22 -24.89 22.59
CA LEU A 624 -19.60 -25.08 21.19
C LEU A 624 -20.82 -25.98 21.02
N ALA A 625 -21.54 -26.29 22.12
CA ALA A 625 -22.59 -27.31 22.14
C ALA A 625 -23.76 -27.03 21.17
N GLY A 626 -24.00 -25.74 20.84
CA GLY A 626 -25.07 -25.31 19.92
C GLY A 626 -24.74 -25.43 18.45
N LEU A 627 -23.51 -25.79 18.06
CA LEU A 627 -23.02 -25.71 16.66
C LEU A 627 -23.11 -27.06 15.91
N GLY A 628 -23.49 -28.14 16.56
CA GLY A 628 -23.58 -29.48 15.97
C GLY A 628 -22.36 -30.36 16.28
N ALA A 629 -22.15 -31.40 15.47
CA ALA A 629 -21.03 -32.30 15.67
C ALA A 629 -19.72 -31.70 15.17
N LEU A 630 -18.70 -31.73 16.02
CA LEU A 630 -17.37 -31.19 15.70
C LEU A 630 -16.45 -32.29 15.13
N GLY A 631 -15.44 -31.89 14.37
CA GLY A 631 -14.29 -32.72 14.03
C GLY A 631 -13.47 -33.08 15.29
N SER A 632 -12.56 -34.03 15.13
CA SER A 632 -11.69 -34.47 16.23
C SER A 632 -10.47 -33.59 16.47
N ASN A 633 -10.13 -32.74 15.50
CA ASN A 633 -8.95 -31.87 15.57
C ASN A 633 -9.31 -30.46 15.08
N ALA A 634 -8.70 -29.46 15.69
CA ALA A 634 -8.67 -28.07 15.25
C ALA A 634 -7.31 -27.78 14.59
N GLN A 635 -7.33 -27.04 13.51
CA GLN A 635 -6.12 -26.39 12.99
C GLN A 635 -5.96 -25.05 13.68
N VAL A 636 -4.82 -24.81 14.30
CA VAL A 636 -4.51 -23.57 15.03
C VAL A 636 -3.31 -22.90 14.39
N THR A 637 -3.52 -21.73 13.83
CA THR A 637 -2.45 -20.91 13.22
C THR A 637 -2.24 -19.67 14.09
N THR A 638 -1.03 -19.51 14.61
CA THR A 638 -0.68 -18.40 15.52
C THR A 638 0.44 -17.55 14.96
N LEU A 639 0.21 -16.26 14.87
CA LEU A 639 1.23 -15.24 14.61
C LEU A 639 1.66 -14.61 15.94
N LYS A 640 2.96 -14.70 16.24
CA LYS A 640 3.56 -14.15 17.44
C LYS A 640 5.03 -13.86 17.20
N ALA A 641 5.56 -12.82 17.83
CA ALA A 641 6.99 -12.47 17.81
C ALA A 641 7.59 -12.45 19.22
N GLY A 642 8.91 -12.30 19.29
CA GLY A 642 9.63 -12.16 20.56
C GLY A 642 9.30 -10.89 21.33
N ASN A 643 8.95 -9.83 20.62
CA ASN A 643 8.46 -8.55 21.15
C ASN A 643 7.55 -7.87 20.13
N ILE A 644 6.84 -6.82 20.59
CA ILE A 644 5.85 -6.10 19.76
C ILE A 644 6.47 -5.25 18.64
N LEU A 645 7.76 -4.93 18.73
CA LEU A 645 8.49 -4.15 17.74
C LEU A 645 9.22 -5.04 16.72
N ALA A 646 9.07 -6.37 16.80
CA ALA A 646 9.69 -7.28 15.82
C ALA A 646 9.11 -7.04 14.43
N GLU A 647 9.99 -6.96 13.44
CA GLU A 647 9.69 -6.71 12.04
C GLU A 647 10.30 -7.80 11.16
N ASN A 648 9.77 -7.95 9.96
CA ASN A 648 10.45 -8.64 8.87
C ASN A 648 11.30 -7.61 8.08
N SER A 649 12.38 -8.07 7.50
CA SER A 649 13.27 -7.26 6.69
C SER A 649 13.81 -8.07 5.49
N GLU A 650 14.53 -7.42 4.60
CA GLU A 650 15.19 -8.09 3.49
C GLU A 650 16.28 -9.06 3.95
N GLU A 651 16.91 -8.83 5.12
CA GLU A 651 17.89 -9.74 5.73
C GLU A 651 17.24 -10.90 6.50
N ASP A 652 16.04 -10.69 7.07
CA ASP A 652 15.30 -11.70 7.83
C ASP A 652 13.81 -11.64 7.48
N PRO A 653 13.43 -12.15 6.29
CA PRO A 653 12.08 -12.03 5.76
C PRO A 653 11.03 -12.86 6.49
N GLU A 654 11.44 -13.77 7.36
CA GLU A 654 10.59 -14.69 8.10
C GLU A 654 10.72 -14.58 9.63
N ASN A 655 11.32 -13.51 10.17
CA ASN A 655 11.45 -13.26 11.61
C ASN A 655 10.09 -13.32 12.34
N VAL A 656 9.05 -12.79 11.69
CA VAL A 656 7.66 -12.83 12.17
C VAL A 656 6.79 -13.52 11.11
N ARG A 657 6.44 -14.78 11.37
CA ARG A 657 5.57 -15.56 10.49
C ARG A 657 4.61 -16.44 11.30
N PRO A 658 3.43 -16.79 10.75
CA PRO A 658 2.50 -17.69 11.41
C PRO A 658 3.06 -19.10 11.54
N ARG A 659 2.61 -19.79 12.61
CA ARG A 659 2.92 -21.20 12.86
C ARG A 659 1.63 -21.97 13.03
N THR A 660 1.47 -23.04 12.28
CA THR A 660 0.26 -23.90 12.31
C THR A 660 0.54 -25.19 13.05
N GLN A 661 -0.41 -25.61 13.89
CA GLN A 661 -0.40 -26.88 14.61
C GLN A 661 -1.80 -27.48 14.63
N GLN A 662 -1.88 -28.80 14.91
CA GLN A 662 -3.15 -29.50 15.12
C GLN A 662 -3.39 -29.69 16.62
N GLU A 663 -4.60 -29.39 17.09
CA GLU A 663 -5.00 -29.61 18.48
C GLU A 663 -6.23 -30.54 18.57
N ALA A 664 -6.17 -31.54 19.45
CA ALA A 664 -7.25 -32.49 19.59
C ALA A 664 -8.46 -31.86 20.36
N ILE A 665 -9.66 -32.16 19.86
CA ILE A 665 -10.93 -31.75 20.47
C ILE A 665 -11.51 -32.93 21.23
N ASN A 666 -11.56 -32.86 22.57
CA ASN A 666 -12.03 -33.91 23.47
C ASN A 666 -13.28 -33.41 24.21
N GLY A 667 -14.41 -33.24 23.50
CA GLY A 667 -15.69 -32.81 24.08
C GLY A 667 -15.79 -31.31 24.39
N HIS A 668 -14.76 -30.72 24.96
CA HIS A 668 -14.59 -29.29 25.13
C HIS A 668 -13.32 -28.86 24.42
N PHE A 669 -13.35 -27.71 23.75
CA PHE A 669 -12.17 -27.13 23.16
C PHE A 669 -11.60 -26.06 24.10
N THR A 670 -10.34 -26.21 24.45
CA THR A 670 -9.62 -25.24 25.28
C THR A 670 -8.31 -24.94 24.63
N HIS A 671 -8.01 -23.64 24.46
CA HIS A 671 -6.74 -23.19 23.84
C HIS A 671 -6.06 -22.13 24.71
N LYS A 672 -4.72 -22.14 24.72
CA LYS A 672 -3.90 -21.14 25.41
C LYS A 672 -3.34 -20.15 24.41
N PHE A 673 -3.92 -18.96 24.37
CA PHE A 673 -3.51 -17.85 23.53
C PHE A 673 -2.24 -17.19 24.08
N PRO A 674 -1.13 -17.21 23.37
CA PRO A 674 0.09 -16.51 23.80
C PRO A 674 -0.16 -15.02 23.98
N ASN A 675 0.68 -14.35 24.78
CA ASN A 675 0.66 -12.88 24.84
C ASN A 675 1.01 -12.25 23.50
N ALA A 676 0.47 -11.09 23.23
CA ALA A 676 0.72 -10.30 22.02
C ALA A 676 0.67 -11.18 20.74
N SER A 677 -0.46 -11.81 20.48
CA SER A 677 -0.62 -12.78 19.38
C SER A 677 -1.95 -12.63 18.65
N VAL A 678 -1.94 -13.01 17.36
CA VAL A 678 -3.14 -13.23 16.54
C VAL A 678 -3.22 -14.73 16.28
N THR A 679 -4.40 -15.32 16.49
CA THR A 679 -4.61 -16.77 16.31
C THR A 679 -5.88 -17.02 15.50
N VAL A 680 -5.76 -17.80 14.42
CA VAL A 680 -6.87 -18.32 13.64
C VAL A 680 -7.04 -19.80 13.98
N ILE A 681 -8.26 -20.20 14.35
CA ILE A 681 -8.59 -21.59 14.70
C ILE A 681 -9.70 -22.06 13.76
N GLU A 682 -9.45 -23.14 13.05
CA GLU A 682 -10.43 -23.79 12.19
C GLU A 682 -10.82 -25.16 12.75
N ILE A 683 -12.10 -25.35 13.03
CA ILE A 683 -12.66 -26.58 13.58
C ILE A 683 -13.65 -27.15 12.53
N PRO A 684 -13.39 -28.31 11.91
CA PRO A 684 -14.35 -28.92 10.99
C PRO A 684 -15.70 -29.18 11.67
N LEU A 685 -16.81 -28.83 11.01
CA LEU A 685 -18.18 -29.19 11.36
C LEU A 685 -18.62 -30.44 10.57
N ARG A 686 -19.37 -31.34 11.21
CA ARG A 686 -19.84 -32.64 10.63
C ARG A 686 -21.34 -32.65 10.43
#